data_b367572a9e4e9a3c5a95731abb4860d4
#
_entry.id   b367572a9e4e9a3c5a95731abb4860d4
#
_cell.length_a   1.000
_cell.length_b   1.000
_cell.length_c   1.000
_cell.angle_alpha   90.00
_cell.angle_beta   90.00
_cell.angle_gamma   90.00
#
_symmetry.space_group_name_H-M   'P 1'
#
loop_
_entity.id
_entity.type
_entity.pdbx_description
1 polymer ?
#
loop_
_entity_poly.entity_id
_entity_poly.type
_entity_poly.pdbx_seq_one_letter_code
_entity_poly.pdbx_strand_id
1 'polypeptide(L)'
;MKFRFPIVIIDEDFRSDNSSGLGIRAVAEAIEAEGFEVLGATTYGDLSQFAQQQSRASAFVLSIDDEEFTPGPDLDPAVVNLRSFIEEVRWKNADVPIYIYGETKTSRHLPNDILRELHGFIHMFEDTPDFVAKHIIRDAKKYLEGIQPPFFKALLDYAEDGSYSWHCPGHSGGVAFLKSPIGQMYHQFYGENMLRADVCNSVEELGQLLDHNGAIGESERNAARIFNADHCFFVTNGTSTSNKMVWHHTVAPGDVVVVDRNCHKSILHSIIMTGAIPVFMKPTRNHYGIIGPIQKSEFEIEAIRAKIRANPLLSHVDADTVKPRIMTLTQSTYDGVLYNTETIKEMLDGYIDNLHFDEAWLPHAAFHPFYGKFHAMGRKRARPARSVTYSTQSIHKLLAGISQASQVLVQDSQDTKLDRHLFNEAYLMHSSTSPQYSIIASCDVAAAMMEPPGGTALVEESILESLDFRRAMRKVDEEYGADDWWFQVWGPDELDEEGIDNPQNWVLKRTDAEGVQRSDGEDSWHAFGDMARGFNMLDPIKATIITPGLDIDGKFGETGIPASIVTKYLAEHGVVVEKTGLYSFFIMFTIGITKGRWNSLLTELQQFKDDYDRNQPMWRCMPEFCEKQPLYEKMGLRDLCQHVHTLYAKYDVAILSTDMYL
;
A
#
# COMPACT_ATOMS: atom_id res chain seq x y z
N MET A 1 12.50 26.10 -2.12
CA MET A 1 11.42 25.97 -1.08
C MET A 1 12.05 25.40 0.17
N LYS A 2 12.17 26.17 1.25
CA LYS A 2 12.77 25.62 2.48
C LYS A 2 11.66 24.99 3.31
N PHE A 3 11.67 23.67 3.40
CA PHE A 3 10.78 22.96 4.32
C PHE A 3 11.19 23.28 5.76
N ARG A 4 10.21 23.69 6.56
CA ARG A 4 10.38 23.99 7.96
C ARG A 4 9.40 23.12 8.73
N PHE A 5 9.82 21.91 9.02
CA PHE A 5 9.05 21.03 9.87
C PHE A 5 9.26 21.42 11.33
N PRO A 6 8.27 21.21 12.20
CA PRO A 6 8.35 21.63 13.59
C PRO A 6 9.47 20.93 14.33
N ILE A 7 10.03 21.64 15.32
CA ILE A 7 10.86 21.07 16.37
C ILE A 7 9.97 20.83 17.56
N VAL A 8 9.95 19.59 18.06
CA VAL A 8 9.11 19.17 19.17
C VAL A 8 9.89 19.27 20.46
N ILE A 9 9.37 20.00 21.44
CA ILE A 9 9.94 20.13 22.77
C ILE A 9 8.98 19.49 23.78
N ILE A 10 9.48 18.51 24.55
CA ILE A 10 8.71 17.87 25.64
C ILE A 10 9.41 18.19 26.93
N ASP A 11 8.75 19.01 27.75
CA ASP A 11 9.27 19.47 29.03
C ASP A 11 8.07 19.76 29.97
N GLU A 12 8.02 19.14 31.13
CA GLU A 12 6.90 19.30 32.07
C GLU A 12 6.69 20.73 32.51
N ASP A 13 7.80 21.50 32.57
CA ASP A 13 7.80 22.91 32.93
C ASP A 13 7.54 23.85 31.75
N PHE A 14 7.37 23.35 30.52
CA PHE A 14 7.22 24.16 29.30
C PHE A 14 6.16 25.25 29.44
N ARG A 15 5.08 25.03 30.24
CA ARG A 15 4.02 25.99 30.51
C ARG A 15 4.14 26.66 31.86
N SER A 16 5.17 26.36 32.66
CA SER A 16 5.39 26.90 34.01
C SER A 16 6.15 28.23 33.97
N ASP A 17 5.91 29.09 34.94
CA ASP A 17 6.63 30.36 35.09
C ASP A 17 7.83 30.28 36.05
N ASN A 18 8.32 29.07 36.30
CA ASN A 18 9.54 28.83 37.05
C ASN A 18 10.79 29.05 36.17
N SER A 19 11.98 28.94 36.76
CA SER A 19 13.25 29.17 36.03
C SER A 19 13.48 28.16 34.92
N SER A 20 13.07 26.90 35.08
CA SER A 20 13.18 25.86 34.08
C SER A 20 12.29 26.17 32.87
N GLY A 21 11.01 26.45 33.13
CA GLY A 21 10.05 26.79 32.07
C GLY A 21 10.40 28.06 31.31
N LEU A 22 10.94 29.08 31.98
CA LEU A 22 11.45 30.28 31.33
C LEU A 22 12.68 29.94 30.42
N GLY A 23 13.56 29.07 30.91
CA GLY A 23 14.75 28.68 30.16
C GLY A 23 14.42 27.93 28.87
N ILE A 24 13.53 26.91 28.94
CA ILE A 24 13.18 26.15 27.75
C ILE A 24 12.33 26.97 26.76
N ARG A 25 11.44 27.86 27.23
CA ARG A 25 10.72 28.81 26.37
C ARG A 25 11.64 29.80 25.67
N ALA A 26 12.72 30.26 26.31
CA ALA A 26 13.70 31.11 25.66
C ALA A 26 14.42 30.38 24.49
N VAL A 27 14.68 29.08 24.63
CA VAL A 27 15.18 28.25 23.52
C VAL A 27 14.13 28.12 22.40
N ALA A 28 12.86 27.87 22.75
CA ALA A 28 11.77 27.80 21.80
C ALA A 28 11.61 29.11 21.01
N GLU A 29 11.61 30.27 21.68
CA GLU A 29 11.54 31.58 21.04
C GLU A 29 12.74 31.83 20.10
N ALA A 30 13.95 31.41 20.49
CA ALA A 30 15.13 31.51 19.63
C ALA A 30 15.02 30.61 18.40
N ILE A 31 14.43 29.43 18.51
CA ILE A 31 14.14 28.53 17.36
C ILE A 31 13.11 29.17 16.43
N GLU A 32 12.04 29.74 16.98
CA GLU A 32 10.99 30.41 16.21
C GLU A 32 11.50 31.67 15.49
N ALA A 33 12.42 32.42 16.13
CA ALA A 33 13.06 33.57 15.51
C ALA A 33 13.89 33.21 14.25
N GLU A 34 14.44 31.99 14.19
CA GLU A 34 15.10 31.44 13.00
C GLU A 34 14.08 30.85 11.98
N GLY A 35 12.80 30.87 12.31
CA GLY A 35 11.68 30.54 11.43
C GLY A 35 11.30 29.06 11.40
N PHE A 36 11.63 28.29 12.40
CA PHE A 36 11.05 26.96 12.63
C PHE A 36 9.87 27.08 13.58
N GLU A 37 8.82 26.28 13.34
CA GLU A 37 7.71 26.12 14.27
C GLU A 37 8.15 25.30 15.47
N VAL A 38 7.74 25.66 16.67
CA VAL A 38 7.98 24.87 17.88
C VAL A 38 6.65 24.32 18.39
N LEU A 39 6.62 23.01 18.62
CA LEU A 39 5.51 22.32 19.27
C LEU A 39 5.93 21.95 20.69
N GLY A 40 5.39 22.66 21.69
CA GLY A 40 5.65 22.41 23.10
C GLY A 40 4.61 21.49 23.72
N ALA A 41 5.05 20.40 24.36
CA ALA A 41 4.25 19.47 25.14
C ALA A 41 4.79 19.38 26.57
N THR A 42 3.90 19.06 27.54
CA THR A 42 4.30 18.88 28.93
C THR A 42 4.51 17.42 29.32
N THR A 43 3.95 16.48 28.55
CA THR A 43 4.10 15.04 28.77
C THR A 43 4.31 14.29 27.45
N TYR A 44 4.88 13.10 27.52
CA TYR A 44 4.98 12.20 26.33
C TYR A 44 3.59 11.78 25.84
N GLY A 45 2.60 11.68 26.72
CA GLY A 45 1.21 11.35 26.38
C GLY A 45 0.48 12.43 25.58
N ASP A 46 0.84 13.71 25.77
CA ASP A 46 0.23 14.82 25.01
C ASP A 46 0.52 14.71 23.51
N LEU A 47 1.63 14.08 23.13
CA LEU A 47 1.99 13.86 21.73
C LEU A 47 1.15 12.79 21.04
N SER A 48 0.52 11.88 21.78
CA SER A 48 -0.41 10.91 21.16
C SER A 48 -1.62 11.62 20.53
N GLN A 49 -2.00 12.80 21.05
CA GLN A 49 -2.99 13.69 20.43
C GLN A 49 -2.47 14.36 19.15
N PHE A 50 -1.15 14.38 18.95
CA PHE A 50 -0.46 14.97 17.81
C PHE A 50 0.22 13.90 16.92
N ALA A 51 -0.31 12.68 16.84
CA ALA A 51 0.30 11.56 16.12
C ALA A 51 0.72 11.91 14.67
N GLN A 52 -0.05 12.77 13.98
CA GLN A 52 0.31 13.31 12.67
C GLN A 52 1.49 14.29 12.71
N GLN A 53 1.76 14.90 13.86
CA GLN A 53 2.84 15.88 14.03
C GLN A 53 4.16 15.23 14.44
N GLN A 54 4.12 14.06 15.11
CA GLN A 54 5.34 13.28 15.39
C GLN A 54 6.09 12.89 14.11
N SER A 55 5.35 12.44 13.09
CA SER A 55 5.94 12.07 11.78
C SER A 55 6.49 13.26 11.00
N ARG A 56 6.18 14.51 11.42
CA ARG A 56 6.63 15.75 10.78
C ARG A 56 7.74 16.46 11.55
N ALA A 57 8.15 15.94 12.71
CA ALA A 57 9.20 16.56 13.50
C ALA A 57 10.54 16.55 12.77
N SER A 58 11.23 17.70 12.77
CA SER A 58 12.59 17.82 12.27
C SER A 58 13.65 17.62 13.34
N ALA A 59 13.28 17.71 14.61
CA ALA A 59 14.08 17.34 15.78
C ALA A 59 13.17 17.20 17.01
N PHE A 60 13.65 16.45 18.00
CA PHE A 60 13.06 16.36 19.34
C PHE A 60 14.00 16.90 20.40
N VAL A 61 13.46 17.66 21.35
CA VAL A 61 14.15 18.11 22.56
C VAL A 61 13.33 17.60 23.74
N LEU A 62 13.89 16.69 24.52
CA LEU A 62 13.20 15.95 25.57
C LEU A 62 13.81 16.30 26.92
N SER A 63 13.03 16.65 27.93
CA SER A 63 13.51 16.79 29.30
C SER A 63 13.21 15.55 30.12
N ILE A 64 13.97 15.39 31.19
CA ILE A 64 13.76 14.37 32.21
C ILE A 64 13.70 15.07 33.54
N ASP A 65 12.67 14.75 34.32
CA ASP A 65 12.54 15.23 35.67
C ASP A 65 13.59 14.63 36.62
N ASP A 66 14.35 15.51 37.28
CA ASP A 66 15.48 15.13 38.13
C ASP A 66 15.11 14.91 39.61
N GLU A 67 13.86 15.21 40.03
CA GLU A 67 13.50 15.22 41.45
C GLU A 67 13.40 13.82 42.10
N GLU A 68 13.30 12.74 41.35
CA GLU A 68 13.10 11.39 41.91
C GLU A 68 13.92 10.27 41.21
N PHE A 69 15.22 10.44 40.96
CA PHE A 69 16.03 9.29 40.53
C PHE A 69 16.13 8.23 41.65
N THR A 70 15.38 7.16 41.51
CA THR A 70 15.50 5.99 42.38
C THR A 70 16.75 5.16 42.02
N PRO A 71 17.38 4.48 43.02
CA PRO A 71 18.57 3.68 42.74
C PRO A 71 18.22 2.45 41.87
N GLY A 72 18.63 2.50 40.61
CA GLY A 72 18.46 1.44 39.59
C GLY A 72 17.92 2.01 38.28
N PRO A 73 18.78 2.37 37.31
CA PRO A 73 18.38 3.10 36.11
C PRO A 73 17.36 2.36 35.22
N ASP A 74 17.23 1.05 35.38
CA ASP A 74 16.28 0.24 34.59
C ASP A 74 14.87 0.20 35.17
N LEU A 75 14.65 0.75 36.36
CA LEU A 75 13.37 0.73 37.12
C LEU A 75 12.79 2.13 37.32
N ASP A 76 13.50 3.19 36.95
CA ASP A 76 13.04 4.56 37.07
C ASP A 76 11.92 4.85 36.06
N PRO A 77 10.70 5.22 36.48
CA PRO A 77 9.58 5.47 35.57
C PRO A 77 9.89 6.54 34.48
N ALA A 78 10.66 7.59 34.84
CA ALA A 78 11.03 8.63 33.88
C ALA A 78 11.93 8.09 32.76
N VAL A 79 12.90 7.24 33.11
CA VAL A 79 13.79 6.57 32.16
C VAL A 79 13.03 5.55 31.30
N VAL A 80 12.08 4.81 31.89
CA VAL A 80 11.23 3.85 31.17
C VAL A 80 10.34 4.59 30.16
N ASN A 81 9.71 5.69 30.54
CA ASN A 81 8.87 6.49 29.66
C ASN A 81 9.69 7.11 28.52
N LEU A 82 10.87 7.64 28.82
CA LEU A 82 11.78 8.18 27.81
C LEU A 82 12.22 7.11 26.82
N ARG A 83 12.59 5.91 27.30
CA ARG A 83 12.98 4.78 26.46
C ARG A 83 11.85 4.39 25.51
N SER A 84 10.65 4.19 26.05
CA SER A 84 9.46 3.84 25.25
C SER A 84 9.16 4.89 24.17
N PHE A 85 9.29 6.17 24.50
CA PHE A 85 9.09 7.25 23.55
C PHE A 85 10.16 7.26 22.44
N ILE A 86 11.43 7.08 22.81
CA ILE A 86 12.53 7.00 21.82
C ILE A 86 12.32 5.79 20.90
N GLU A 87 11.95 4.63 21.43
CA GLU A 87 11.67 3.43 20.65
C GLU A 87 10.52 3.68 19.65
N GLU A 88 9.44 4.33 20.08
CA GLU A 88 8.32 4.70 19.20
C GLU A 88 8.78 5.65 18.07
N VAL A 89 9.56 6.67 18.39
CA VAL A 89 10.11 7.60 17.39
C VAL A 89 11.01 6.85 16.40
N ARG A 90 11.92 6.00 16.89
CA ARG A 90 12.86 5.24 16.06
C ARG A 90 12.17 4.20 15.18
N TRP A 91 11.07 3.65 15.64
CA TRP A 91 10.24 2.76 14.85
C TRP A 91 9.65 3.43 13.60
N LYS A 92 9.29 4.71 13.71
CA LYS A 92 8.74 5.50 12.60
C LYS A 92 9.82 6.23 11.80
N ASN A 93 10.90 6.65 12.47
CA ASN A 93 11.92 7.52 11.90
C ASN A 93 13.28 7.27 12.59
N ALA A 94 14.15 6.54 11.91
CA ALA A 94 15.44 6.13 12.45
C ALA A 94 16.40 7.31 12.66
N ASP A 95 16.32 8.37 11.84
CA ASP A 95 17.39 9.37 11.69
C ASP A 95 17.04 10.75 12.26
N VAL A 96 15.83 10.97 12.75
CA VAL A 96 15.44 12.27 13.31
C VAL A 96 16.31 12.63 14.52
N PRO A 97 16.87 13.85 14.60
CA PRO A 97 17.66 14.29 15.73
C PRO A 97 16.88 14.30 17.05
N ILE A 98 17.45 13.69 18.09
CA ILE A 98 16.89 13.66 19.44
C ILE A 98 17.94 14.26 20.40
N TYR A 99 17.51 15.25 21.17
CA TYR A 99 18.30 15.90 22.20
C TYR A 99 17.66 15.70 23.59
N ILE A 100 18.48 15.56 24.59
CA ILE A 100 18.03 15.68 25.99
C ILE A 100 18.39 17.08 26.49
N TYR A 101 17.44 17.73 27.17
CA TYR A 101 17.59 18.98 27.87
C TYR A 101 17.50 18.72 29.37
N GLY A 102 18.55 19.06 30.12
CA GLY A 102 18.59 18.78 31.55
C GLY A 102 19.83 19.26 32.26
N GLU A 103 19.92 19.03 33.56
CA GLU A 103 21.11 19.34 34.35
C GLU A 103 22.25 18.35 34.09
N THR A 104 23.49 18.76 34.41
CA THR A 104 24.68 17.89 34.28
C THR A 104 24.58 16.59 35.09
N LYS A 105 23.77 16.55 36.13
CA LYS A 105 23.52 15.34 36.94
C LYS A 105 22.76 14.29 36.14
N THR A 106 21.79 14.69 35.33
CA THR A 106 20.89 13.86 34.56
C THR A 106 21.69 12.99 33.57
N SER A 107 22.70 13.57 32.89
CA SER A 107 23.52 12.85 31.92
C SER A 107 24.25 11.63 32.50
N ARG A 108 24.55 11.65 33.84
CA ARG A 108 25.26 10.54 34.51
C ARG A 108 24.37 9.36 34.86
N HIS A 109 23.06 9.56 34.83
CA HIS A 109 22.07 8.52 35.18
C HIS A 109 21.40 7.88 33.96
N LEU A 110 21.65 8.41 32.75
CA LEU A 110 21.09 7.84 31.53
C LEU A 110 21.79 6.51 31.14
N PRO A 111 21.01 5.45 30.86
CA PRO A 111 21.54 4.21 30.36
C PRO A 111 22.23 4.35 29.01
N ASN A 112 23.22 3.48 28.72
CA ASN A 112 23.98 3.52 27.49
C ASN A 112 23.18 3.29 26.22
N ASP A 113 22.07 2.53 26.29
CA ASP A 113 21.14 2.31 25.19
C ASP A 113 20.47 3.62 24.77
N ILE A 114 19.97 4.41 25.73
CA ILE A 114 19.40 5.73 25.46
C ILE A 114 20.46 6.68 24.90
N LEU A 115 21.66 6.73 25.54
CA LEU A 115 22.70 7.65 25.10
C LEU A 115 23.12 7.43 23.63
N ARG A 116 23.02 6.22 23.11
CA ARG A 116 23.36 5.90 21.70
C ARG A 116 22.33 6.46 20.71
N GLU A 117 21.12 6.69 21.15
CA GLU A 117 20.03 7.20 20.33
C GLU A 117 20.02 8.73 20.25
N LEU A 118 20.80 9.41 21.10
CA LEU A 118 20.82 10.85 21.19
C LEU A 118 21.80 11.48 20.20
N HIS A 119 21.41 12.62 19.65
CA HIS A 119 22.29 13.49 18.85
C HIS A 119 23.08 14.45 19.76
N GLY A 120 22.58 14.74 20.93
CA GLY A 120 23.26 15.56 21.90
C GLY A 120 22.54 15.74 23.22
N PHE A 121 23.27 16.29 24.19
CA PHE A 121 22.78 16.70 25.48
C PHE A 121 22.92 18.22 25.60
N ILE A 122 21.84 18.90 25.94
CA ILE A 122 21.78 20.36 26.17
C ILE A 122 21.76 20.60 27.65
N HIS A 123 22.81 21.22 28.15
CA HIS A 123 22.91 21.55 29.58
C HIS A 123 22.09 22.79 29.91
N MET A 124 21.15 22.63 30.82
CA MET A 124 20.30 23.71 31.29
C MET A 124 21.15 24.84 31.89
N PHE A 125 20.92 26.07 31.46
CA PHE A 125 21.58 27.31 31.91
C PHE A 125 23.11 27.42 31.62
N GLU A 126 23.74 26.49 30.94
CA GLU A 126 25.19 26.59 30.60
C GLU A 126 25.43 27.36 29.31
N ASP A 127 24.57 27.21 28.30
CA ASP A 127 24.66 27.86 27.02
C ASP A 127 23.56 28.89 26.78
N THR A 128 23.78 29.84 25.88
CA THR A 128 22.76 30.82 25.54
C THR A 128 21.65 30.18 24.67
N PRO A 129 20.37 30.58 24.83
CA PRO A 129 19.27 30.07 24.02
C PRO A 129 19.53 30.14 22.51
N ASP A 130 20.13 31.24 22.02
CA ASP A 130 20.49 31.41 20.60
C ASP A 130 21.53 30.40 20.12
N PHE A 131 22.52 30.05 20.93
CA PHE A 131 23.51 29.05 20.59
C PHE A 131 22.89 27.66 20.51
N VAL A 132 22.08 27.30 21.50
CA VAL A 132 21.36 26.04 21.55
C VAL A 132 20.43 25.90 20.33
N ALA A 133 19.63 26.94 20.05
CA ALA A 133 18.72 26.96 18.92
C ALA A 133 19.45 26.74 17.58
N LYS A 134 20.58 27.42 17.35
CA LYS A 134 21.40 27.26 16.13
C LYS A 134 21.96 25.84 16.00
N HIS A 135 22.32 25.21 17.11
CA HIS A 135 22.82 23.83 17.09
C HIS A 135 21.72 22.84 16.66
N ILE A 136 20.55 22.91 17.29
CA ILE A 136 19.40 22.07 16.95
C ILE A 136 18.96 22.28 15.51
N ILE A 137 18.83 23.55 15.07
CA ILE A 137 18.42 23.92 13.72
C ILE A 137 19.40 23.42 12.65
N ARG A 138 20.70 23.46 12.92
CA ARG A 138 21.72 22.93 12.01
C ARG A 138 21.47 21.45 11.72
N ASP A 139 21.23 20.66 12.78
CA ASP A 139 21.05 19.23 12.63
C ASP A 139 19.66 18.89 12.08
N ALA A 140 18.61 19.66 12.43
CA ALA A 140 17.30 19.57 11.80
C ALA A 140 17.37 19.85 10.27
N LYS A 141 18.12 20.89 9.85
CA LYS A 141 18.32 21.17 8.42
C LYS A 141 19.07 20.03 7.71
N LYS A 142 20.15 19.53 8.33
CA LYS A 142 20.92 18.40 7.79
C LYS A 142 20.07 17.14 7.64
N TYR A 143 19.22 16.87 8.63
CA TYR A 143 18.26 15.76 8.57
C TYR A 143 17.27 15.95 7.41
N LEU A 144 16.60 17.13 7.31
CA LEU A 144 15.65 17.42 6.24
C LEU A 144 16.25 17.37 4.83
N GLU A 145 17.53 17.75 4.68
CA GLU A 145 18.27 17.60 3.42
C GLU A 145 18.61 16.13 3.13
N GLY A 146 18.91 15.35 4.17
CA GLY A 146 19.29 13.95 4.07
C GLY A 146 18.17 13.00 3.69
N ILE A 147 16.92 13.30 4.06
CA ILE A 147 15.75 12.48 3.75
C ILE A 147 15.19 12.69 2.33
N GLN A 148 15.65 13.72 1.61
CA GLN A 148 15.18 14.00 0.25
C GLN A 148 15.75 12.96 -0.72
N PRO A 149 14.90 12.20 -1.43
CA PRO A 149 15.39 11.25 -2.42
C PRO A 149 15.93 11.96 -3.67
N PRO A 150 16.79 11.30 -4.45
CA PRO A 150 17.65 11.97 -5.44
C PRO A 150 16.91 12.79 -6.50
N PHE A 151 15.88 12.22 -7.13
CA PHE A 151 15.15 12.92 -8.18
C PHE A 151 14.26 14.04 -7.64
N PHE A 152 13.57 13.78 -6.54
CA PHE A 152 12.71 14.80 -5.92
C PHE A 152 13.53 15.99 -5.44
N LYS A 153 14.73 15.75 -4.89
CA LYS A 153 15.69 16.81 -4.53
C LYS A 153 16.11 17.65 -5.74
N ALA A 154 16.54 16.99 -6.81
CA ALA A 154 16.93 17.69 -8.05
C ALA A 154 15.78 18.53 -8.62
N LEU A 155 14.55 18.00 -8.58
CA LEU A 155 13.35 18.71 -9.04
C LEU A 155 13.01 19.93 -8.19
N LEU A 156 13.20 19.84 -6.87
CA LEU A 156 13.05 20.98 -5.95
C LEU A 156 14.07 22.06 -6.25
N ASP A 157 15.35 21.68 -6.37
CA ASP A 157 16.44 22.60 -6.66
C ASP A 157 16.18 23.34 -7.99
N TYR A 158 15.77 22.62 -9.04
CA TYR A 158 15.39 23.22 -10.32
C TYR A 158 14.20 24.19 -10.20
N ALA A 159 13.15 23.81 -9.46
CA ALA A 159 11.98 24.67 -9.30
C ALA A 159 12.27 25.97 -8.53
N GLU A 160 13.31 25.95 -7.66
CA GLU A 160 13.78 27.13 -6.90
C GLU A 160 14.75 28.02 -7.65
N ASP A 161 15.52 27.45 -8.59
CA ASP A 161 16.58 28.17 -9.32
C ASP A 161 16.06 29.32 -10.19
N GLY A 162 14.77 29.32 -10.51
CA GLY A 162 14.10 30.40 -11.22
C GLY A 162 14.57 30.57 -12.68
N SER A 163 15.13 29.53 -13.27
CA SER A 163 15.58 29.51 -14.66
C SER A 163 14.45 29.75 -15.66
N TYR A 164 14.70 30.52 -16.72
CA TYR A 164 13.73 30.75 -17.78
C TYR A 164 13.63 29.55 -18.73
N SER A 165 12.45 28.97 -18.80
CA SER A 165 12.15 27.81 -19.66
C SER A 165 11.92 28.27 -21.11
N TRP A 166 12.79 27.82 -22.03
CA TRP A 166 12.63 27.95 -23.49
C TRP A 166 12.37 26.59 -24.18
N HIS A 167 11.98 25.61 -23.41
CA HIS A 167 11.67 24.25 -23.83
C HIS A 167 10.22 23.90 -23.53
N CYS A 168 9.73 22.75 -23.98
CA CYS A 168 8.43 22.23 -23.55
C CYS A 168 8.43 21.86 -22.04
N PRO A 169 7.27 21.84 -21.35
CA PRO A 169 5.92 22.11 -21.87
C PRO A 169 5.63 23.59 -22.18
N GLY A 170 4.72 23.82 -23.13
CA GLY A 170 4.41 25.16 -23.65
C GLY A 170 3.74 26.13 -22.66
N HIS A 171 3.39 25.65 -21.45
CA HIS A 171 2.85 26.52 -20.40
C HIS A 171 3.95 27.28 -19.64
N SER A 172 5.24 26.98 -19.87
CA SER A 172 6.38 27.71 -19.32
C SER A 172 6.28 27.93 -17.81
N GLY A 173 6.31 26.85 -17.01
CA GLY A 173 6.16 26.93 -15.55
C GLY A 173 4.80 27.42 -15.07
N GLY A 174 3.76 27.32 -15.90
CA GLY A 174 2.40 27.74 -15.56
C GLY A 174 2.00 29.12 -16.07
N VAL A 175 2.94 29.94 -16.58
CA VAL A 175 2.67 31.31 -17.03
C VAL A 175 1.56 31.40 -18.12
N ALA A 176 1.49 30.41 -19.00
CA ALA A 176 0.44 30.36 -20.02
C ALA A 176 -0.98 30.34 -19.45
N PHE A 177 -1.17 29.66 -18.31
CA PHE A 177 -2.46 29.57 -17.64
C PHE A 177 -2.93 30.92 -17.09
N LEU A 178 -1.99 31.78 -16.68
CA LEU A 178 -2.32 33.10 -16.15
C LEU A 178 -2.87 34.07 -17.20
N LYS A 179 -2.83 33.71 -18.49
CA LYS A 179 -3.26 34.59 -19.62
C LYS A 179 -4.77 34.52 -19.92
N SER A 180 -5.53 33.69 -19.17
CA SER A 180 -6.99 33.62 -19.36
C SER A 180 -7.69 33.30 -18.02
N PRO A 181 -8.98 33.69 -17.85
CA PRO A 181 -9.72 33.43 -16.62
C PRO A 181 -9.81 31.94 -16.29
N ILE A 182 -10.07 31.06 -17.25
CA ILE A 182 -10.15 29.63 -17.03
C ILE A 182 -8.76 29.05 -16.69
N GLY A 183 -7.70 29.54 -17.30
CA GLY A 183 -6.33 29.18 -16.97
C GLY A 183 -5.96 29.59 -15.54
N GLN A 184 -6.39 30.80 -15.10
CA GLN A 184 -6.17 31.23 -13.71
C GLN A 184 -6.86 30.31 -12.70
N MET A 185 -8.10 29.86 -12.99
CA MET A 185 -8.77 28.86 -12.15
C MET A 185 -7.96 27.57 -12.03
N TYR A 186 -7.44 27.08 -13.16
CA TYR A 186 -6.59 25.88 -13.19
C TYR A 186 -5.30 26.09 -12.39
N HIS A 187 -4.61 27.22 -12.57
CA HIS A 187 -3.39 27.57 -11.86
C HIS A 187 -3.63 27.67 -10.34
N GLN A 188 -4.72 28.32 -9.91
CA GLN A 188 -5.07 28.44 -8.51
C GLN A 188 -5.39 27.07 -7.87
N PHE A 189 -6.03 26.18 -8.62
CA PHE A 189 -6.40 24.85 -8.14
C PHE A 189 -5.17 23.96 -7.94
N TYR A 190 -4.26 23.88 -8.92
CA TYR A 190 -3.09 23.02 -8.84
C TYR A 190 -1.90 23.64 -8.10
N GLY A 191 -1.80 24.95 -8.09
CA GLY A 191 -0.70 25.69 -7.49
C GLY A 191 0.53 25.79 -8.37
N GLU A 192 1.39 26.76 -8.07
CA GLU A 192 2.58 27.09 -8.86
C GLU A 192 3.60 25.93 -8.90
N ASN A 193 3.81 25.27 -7.78
CA ASN A 193 4.83 24.21 -7.67
C ASN A 193 4.56 23.03 -8.59
N MET A 194 3.30 22.61 -8.71
CA MET A 194 2.92 21.53 -9.62
C MET A 194 3.24 21.88 -11.07
N LEU A 195 3.02 23.12 -11.46
CA LEU A 195 3.25 23.61 -12.82
C LEU A 195 4.72 23.89 -13.11
N ARG A 196 5.50 24.33 -12.12
CA ARG A 196 6.95 24.50 -12.24
C ARG A 196 7.69 23.15 -12.29
N ALA A 197 7.18 22.14 -11.60
CA ALA A 197 7.70 20.80 -11.63
C ALA A 197 7.36 20.01 -12.91
N ASP A 198 6.46 20.53 -13.75
CA ASP A 198 6.14 19.93 -15.04
C ASP A 198 7.12 20.43 -16.12
N VAL A 199 8.19 19.68 -16.27
CA VAL A 199 9.34 19.98 -17.14
C VAL A 199 9.59 18.84 -18.12
N CYS A 200 10.69 18.88 -18.87
CA CYS A 200 11.03 17.85 -19.83
C CYS A 200 12.52 17.49 -19.76
N ASN A 201 12.92 16.52 -20.56
CA ASN A 201 14.27 15.97 -20.66
C ASN A 201 15.34 16.96 -21.19
N SER A 202 14.96 18.20 -21.52
CA SER A 202 15.92 19.27 -21.85
C SER A 202 16.66 19.81 -20.62
N VAL A 203 16.17 19.51 -19.41
CA VAL A 203 16.82 19.89 -18.15
C VAL A 203 17.80 18.77 -17.76
N GLU A 204 19.08 19.00 -18.04
CA GLU A 204 20.14 17.99 -17.92
C GLU A 204 20.31 17.51 -16.48
N GLU A 205 20.18 18.39 -15.49
CA GLU A 205 20.34 18.11 -14.06
C GLU A 205 19.31 17.10 -13.53
N LEU A 206 18.15 17.01 -14.15
CA LEU A 206 17.10 16.07 -13.76
C LEU A 206 17.33 14.65 -14.29
N GLY A 207 18.18 14.50 -15.32
CA GLY A 207 18.38 13.24 -16.01
C GLY A 207 17.22 12.89 -16.96
N GLN A 208 17.31 11.72 -17.58
CA GLN A 208 16.35 11.26 -18.59
C GLN A 208 15.77 9.91 -18.23
N LEU A 209 14.45 9.82 -18.17
CA LEU A 209 13.75 8.57 -17.85
C LEU A 209 14.04 7.47 -18.89
N LEU A 210 14.07 7.84 -20.16
CA LEU A 210 14.24 6.86 -21.26
C LEU A 210 15.67 6.29 -21.34
N ASP A 211 16.64 6.99 -20.75
CA ASP A 211 18.05 6.57 -20.70
C ASP A 211 18.43 6.05 -19.30
N HIS A 212 17.52 6.14 -18.33
CA HIS A 212 17.75 5.73 -16.94
C HIS A 212 19.02 6.35 -16.33
N ASN A 213 19.26 7.63 -16.59
CA ASN A 213 20.47 8.35 -16.17
C ASN A 213 20.19 9.53 -15.23
N GLY A 214 21.26 10.19 -14.76
CA GLY A 214 21.18 11.35 -13.88
C GLY A 214 20.44 11.04 -12.58
N ALA A 215 19.74 12.04 -12.04
CA ALA A 215 19.00 11.93 -10.80
C ALA A 215 17.88 10.86 -10.87
N ILE A 216 17.21 10.69 -12.02
CA ILE A 216 16.22 9.63 -12.22
C ILE A 216 16.88 8.24 -12.09
N GLY A 217 18.01 8.02 -12.75
CA GLY A 217 18.73 6.74 -12.64
C GLY A 217 19.25 6.45 -11.22
N GLU A 218 19.60 7.50 -10.46
CA GLU A 218 19.95 7.35 -9.03
C GLU A 218 18.74 6.94 -8.20
N SER A 219 17.59 7.54 -8.44
CA SER A 219 16.33 7.19 -7.78
C SER A 219 15.90 5.76 -8.09
N GLU A 220 16.02 5.31 -9.34
CA GLU A 220 15.74 3.93 -9.72
C GLU A 220 16.67 2.93 -9.01
N ARG A 221 17.96 3.25 -8.87
CA ARG A 221 18.91 2.43 -8.10
C ARG A 221 18.57 2.41 -6.61
N ASN A 222 18.17 3.54 -6.04
CA ASN A 222 17.75 3.64 -4.66
C ASN A 222 16.46 2.84 -4.42
N ALA A 223 15.46 2.96 -5.30
CA ALA A 223 14.24 2.16 -5.24
C ALA A 223 14.54 0.66 -5.37
N ALA A 224 15.43 0.25 -6.29
CA ALA A 224 15.84 -1.14 -6.42
C ALA A 224 16.41 -1.69 -5.09
N ARG A 225 17.27 -0.91 -4.42
CA ARG A 225 17.82 -1.26 -3.12
C ARG A 225 16.74 -1.40 -2.05
N ILE A 226 15.81 -0.45 -1.97
CA ILE A 226 14.72 -0.44 -0.98
C ILE A 226 13.80 -1.64 -1.17
N PHE A 227 13.43 -1.95 -2.41
CA PHE A 227 12.57 -3.08 -2.77
C PHE A 227 13.30 -4.41 -2.91
N ASN A 228 14.61 -4.47 -2.62
CA ASN A 228 15.46 -5.66 -2.73
C ASN A 228 15.47 -6.29 -4.15
N ALA A 229 15.45 -5.47 -5.17
CA ALA A 229 15.64 -5.85 -6.56
C ALA A 229 17.06 -5.52 -7.04
N ASP A 230 17.50 -6.14 -8.15
CA ASP A 230 18.74 -5.76 -8.82
C ASP A 230 18.53 -4.54 -9.73
N HIS A 231 17.32 -4.44 -10.31
CA HIS A 231 16.94 -3.35 -11.19
C HIS A 231 15.54 -2.86 -10.84
N CYS A 232 15.37 -1.54 -10.91
CA CYS A 232 14.07 -0.87 -10.87
C CYS A 232 13.98 0.09 -12.06
N PHE A 233 12.82 0.12 -12.70
CA PHE A 233 12.50 1.05 -13.78
C PHE A 233 11.19 1.73 -13.45
N PHE A 234 11.19 3.04 -13.29
CA PHE A 234 9.96 3.80 -13.07
C PHE A 234 9.14 3.89 -14.33
N VAL A 235 7.84 3.74 -14.21
CA VAL A 235 6.89 3.75 -15.33
C VAL A 235 5.77 4.73 -15.04
N THR A 236 5.55 5.68 -15.95
CA THR A 236 4.59 6.79 -15.79
C THR A 236 3.20 6.52 -16.38
N ASN A 237 2.96 5.31 -16.87
CA ASN A 237 1.70 4.92 -17.53
C ASN A 237 1.01 3.73 -16.85
N GLY A 238 1.27 3.52 -15.54
CA GLY A 238 0.68 2.45 -14.74
C GLY A 238 1.20 1.06 -15.08
N THR A 239 0.85 0.08 -14.24
CA THR A 239 1.28 -1.31 -14.40
C THR A 239 0.79 -1.94 -15.70
N SER A 240 -0.27 -1.43 -16.32
CA SER A 240 -0.68 -1.85 -17.65
C SER A 240 0.44 -1.70 -18.69
N THR A 241 1.26 -0.66 -18.54
CA THR A 241 2.43 -0.43 -19.38
C THR A 241 3.63 -1.24 -18.90
N SER A 242 3.85 -1.31 -17.59
CA SER A 242 4.91 -2.16 -17.01
C SER A 242 4.80 -3.61 -17.46
N ASN A 243 3.59 -4.18 -17.47
CA ASN A 243 3.32 -5.53 -17.96
C ASN A 243 3.72 -5.69 -19.43
N LYS A 244 3.38 -4.72 -20.29
CA LYS A 244 3.71 -4.76 -21.71
C LYS A 244 5.22 -4.69 -21.96
N MET A 245 5.94 -3.88 -21.17
CA MET A 245 7.40 -3.77 -21.23
C MET A 245 8.07 -5.12 -20.94
N VAL A 246 7.68 -5.78 -19.84
CA VAL A 246 8.19 -7.12 -19.50
C VAL A 246 7.92 -8.11 -20.60
N TRP A 247 6.71 -8.13 -21.14
CA TRP A 247 6.33 -9.07 -22.20
C TRP A 247 7.06 -8.82 -23.52
N HIS A 248 7.19 -7.59 -23.98
CA HIS A 248 7.92 -7.28 -25.20
C HIS A 248 9.43 -7.53 -25.08
N HIS A 249 9.97 -7.44 -23.88
CA HIS A 249 11.36 -7.83 -23.63
C HIS A 249 11.57 -9.35 -23.67
N THR A 250 10.60 -10.12 -23.16
CA THR A 250 10.81 -11.54 -22.88
C THR A 250 10.21 -12.48 -23.93
N VAL A 251 9.20 -12.07 -24.68
CA VAL A 251 8.35 -12.93 -25.50
C VAL A 251 8.44 -12.57 -26.98
N ALA A 252 8.59 -13.58 -27.82
CA ALA A 252 8.60 -13.49 -29.27
C ALA A 252 7.37 -14.22 -29.90
N PRO A 253 7.03 -13.93 -31.17
CA PRO A 253 5.93 -14.59 -31.85
C PRO A 253 6.09 -16.13 -31.88
N GLY A 254 5.03 -16.83 -31.48
CA GLY A 254 5.02 -18.29 -31.42
C GLY A 254 5.53 -18.90 -30.13
N ASP A 255 6.09 -18.10 -29.22
CA ASP A 255 6.50 -18.58 -27.88
C ASP A 255 5.31 -19.12 -27.09
N VAL A 256 5.52 -20.24 -26.41
CA VAL A 256 4.57 -20.78 -25.43
C VAL A 256 4.70 -20.01 -24.14
N VAL A 257 3.58 -19.54 -23.61
CA VAL A 257 3.54 -18.76 -22.37
C VAL A 257 2.50 -19.34 -21.40
N VAL A 258 2.81 -19.33 -20.11
CA VAL A 258 1.89 -19.78 -19.05
C VAL A 258 1.27 -18.57 -18.38
N VAL A 259 -0.06 -18.52 -18.30
CA VAL A 259 -0.77 -17.29 -17.87
C VAL A 259 -1.91 -17.63 -16.92
N ASP A 260 -2.01 -16.90 -15.84
CA ASP A 260 -3.19 -16.88 -14.97
C ASP A 260 -4.42 -16.44 -15.80
N ARG A 261 -5.50 -17.23 -15.78
CA ARG A 261 -6.75 -16.86 -16.47
C ARG A 261 -7.39 -15.59 -15.90
N ASN A 262 -7.10 -15.26 -14.63
CA ASN A 262 -7.51 -14.03 -13.96
C ASN A 262 -6.52 -12.86 -14.19
N CYS A 263 -5.71 -12.91 -15.23
CA CYS A 263 -4.75 -11.84 -15.50
C CYS A 263 -5.43 -10.52 -15.89
N HIS A 264 -4.75 -9.43 -15.62
CA HIS A 264 -5.19 -8.10 -16.06
C HIS A 264 -5.26 -8.01 -17.59
N LYS A 265 -6.17 -7.17 -18.12
CA LYS A 265 -6.34 -6.96 -19.59
C LYS A 265 -5.04 -6.64 -20.33
N SER A 266 -4.08 -5.96 -19.67
CA SER A 266 -2.78 -5.65 -20.27
C SER A 266 -1.99 -6.92 -20.65
N ILE A 267 -2.14 -8.00 -19.89
CA ILE A 267 -1.51 -9.28 -20.23
C ILE A 267 -2.18 -9.91 -21.46
N LEU A 268 -3.52 -9.88 -21.56
CA LEU A 268 -4.22 -10.33 -22.76
C LEU A 268 -3.80 -9.50 -23.99
N HIS A 269 -3.66 -8.19 -23.83
CA HIS A 269 -3.14 -7.34 -24.91
C HIS A 269 -1.70 -7.71 -25.25
N SER A 270 -0.85 -8.03 -24.25
CA SER A 270 0.53 -8.45 -24.49
C SER A 270 0.60 -9.77 -25.28
N ILE A 271 -0.26 -10.75 -24.98
CA ILE A 271 -0.37 -12.00 -25.75
C ILE A 271 -0.65 -11.68 -27.24
N ILE A 272 -1.64 -10.80 -27.50
CA ILE A 272 -2.03 -10.41 -28.85
C ILE A 272 -0.87 -9.69 -29.57
N MET A 273 -0.24 -8.73 -28.87
CA MET A 273 0.80 -7.88 -29.44
C MET A 273 2.10 -8.65 -29.72
N THR A 274 2.45 -9.61 -28.88
CA THR A 274 3.66 -10.43 -29.07
C THR A 274 3.45 -11.64 -30.01
N GLY A 275 2.19 -12.03 -30.25
CA GLY A 275 1.88 -13.23 -30.99
C GLY A 275 2.20 -14.53 -30.26
N ALA A 276 2.25 -14.51 -28.93
CA ALA A 276 2.48 -15.67 -28.09
C ALA A 276 1.28 -16.62 -28.07
N ILE A 277 1.52 -17.90 -27.76
CA ILE A 277 0.49 -18.93 -27.63
C ILE A 277 0.29 -19.22 -26.14
N PRO A 278 -0.86 -18.80 -25.53
CA PRO A 278 -1.07 -18.94 -24.11
C PRO A 278 -1.53 -20.33 -23.67
N VAL A 279 -1.00 -20.78 -22.55
CA VAL A 279 -1.48 -21.90 -21.75
C VAL A 279 -2.08 -21.32 -20.47
N PHE A 280 -3.40 -21.33 -20.36
CA PHE A 280 -4.08 -20.74 -19.23
C PHE A 280 -4.16 -21.68 -18.02
N MET A 281 -3.83 -21.13 -16.84
CA MET A 281 -4.09 -21.75 -15.55
C MET A 281 -5.36 -21.14 -14.98
N LYS A 282 -6.31 -21.99 -14.57
CA LYS A 282 -7.63 -21.55 -14.09
C LYS A 282 -7.61 -21.44 -12.57
N PRO A 283 -7.90 -20.25 -12.00
CA PRO A 283 -8.11 -20.11 -10.57
C PRO A 283 -9.47 -20.68 -10.15
N THR A 284 -9.58 -21.00 -8.88
CA THR A 284 -10.85 -21.33 -8.22
C THR A 284 -11.74 -20.10 -8.08
N ARG A 285 -13.00 -20.31 -7.69
CA ARG A 285 -13.95 -19.24 -7.39
C ARG A 285 -14.96 -19.75 -6.36
N ASN A 286 -15.31 -18.91 -5.40
CA ASN A 286 -16.40 -19.25 -4.48
C ASN A 286 -17.75 -18.73 -4.96
N HIS A 287 -18.81 -19.10 -4.27
CA HIS A 287 -20.18 -18.75 -4.65
C HIS A 287 -20.50 -17.25 -4.46
N TYR A 288 -19.77 -16.53 -3.64
CA TYR A 288 -19.86 -15.05 -3.59
C TYR A 288 -19.31 -14.37 -4.85
N GLY A 289 -18.69 -15.14 -5.74
CA GLY A 289 -18.03 -14.62 -6.94
C GLY A 289 -16.62 -14.10 -6.69
N ILE A 290 -16.05 -14.37 -5.51
CA ILE A 290 -14.68 -14.04 -5.17
C ILE A 290 -13.75 -15.01 -5.92
N ILE A 291 -12.76 -14.46 -6.60
CA ILE A 291 -11.76 -15.24 -7.34
C ILE A 291 -10.72 -15.76 -6.35
N GLY A 292 -10.61 -17.08 -6.31
CA GLY A 292 -9.66 -17.79 -5.47
C GLY A 292 -8.32 -18.08 -6.16
N PRO A 293 -7.48 -18.90 -5.54
CA PRO A 293 -6.18 -19.24 -6.08
C PRO A 293 -6.25 -20.33 -7.16
N ILE A 294 -5.22 -20.36 -8.00
CA ILE A 294 -4.86 -21.52 -8.80
C ILE A 294 -4.29 -22.56 -7.82
N GLN A 295 -4.71 -23.82 -7.95
CA GLN A 295 -4.25 -24.92 -7.11
C GLN A 295 -2.75 -25.14 -7.27
N LYS A 296 -2.04 -25.49 -6.17
CA LYS A 296 -0.59 -25.75 -6.21
C LYS A 296 -0.20 -26.80 -7.25
N SER A 297 -1.01 -27.85 -7.42
CA SER A 297 -0.79 -28.90 -8.39
C SER A 297 -0.76 -28.44 -9.84
N GLU A 298 -1.42 -27.33 -10.15
CA GLU A 298 -1.42 -26.72 -11.49
C GLU A 298 -0.05 -26.14 -11.89
N PHE A 299 0.81 -25.84 -10.89
CA PHE A 299 2.18 -25.37 -11.11
C PHE A 299 3.19 -26.51 -11.26
N GLU A 300 2.78 -27.78 -11.14
CA GLU A 300 3.63 -28.91 -11.44
C GLU A 300 3.96 -28.97 -12.93
N ILE A 301 5.21 -29.28 -13.27
CA ILE A 301 5.69 -29.30 -14.67
C ILE A 301 4.83 -30.21 -15.54
N GLU A 302 4.44 -31.39 -15.04
CA GLU A 302 3.59 -32.30 -15.78
C GLU A 302 2.16 -31.79 -15.98
N ALA A 303 1.60 -31.03 -15.02
CA ALA A 303 0.30 -30.39 -15.21
C ALA A 303 0.35 -29.33 -16.33
N ILE A 304 1.43 -28.54 -16.38
CA ILE A 304 1.65 -27.56 -17.47
C ILE A 304 1.85 -28.29 -18.81
N ARG A 305 2.65 -29.34 -18.86
CA ARG A 305 2.83 -30.18 -20.08
C ARG A 305 1.53 -30.79 -20.57
N ALA A 306 0.70 -31.29 -19.66
CA ALA A 306 -0.62 -31.82 -20.01
C ALA A 306 -1.51 -30.75 -20.67
N LYS A 307 -1.48 -29.53 -20.17
CA LYS A 307 -2.22 -28.40 -20.80
C LYS A 307 -1.64 -28.02 -22.18
N ILE A 308 -0.32 -28.07 -22.35
CA ILE A 308 0.33 -27.85 -23.66
C ILE A 308 -0.15 -28.91 -24.64
N ARG A 309 -0.15 -30.18 -24.25
CA ARG A 309 -0.64 -31.30 -25.11
C ARG A 309 -2.13 -31.16 -25.49
N ALA A 310 -2.94 -30.63 -24.56
CA ALA A 310 -4.37 -30.41 -24.77
C ALA A 310 -4.70 -29.15 -25.59
N ASN A 311 -3.75 -28.27 -25.80
CA ASN A 311 -3.99 -27.03 -26.53
C ASN A 311 -3.93 -27.25 -28.04
N PRO A 312 -5.05 -27.08 -28.80
CA PRO A 312 -5.09 -27.34 -30.22
C PRO A 312 -4.14 -26.46 -31.05
N LEU A 313 -3.80 -25.26 -30.54
CA LEU A 313 -2.85 -24.34 -31.17
C LEU A 313 -1.41 -24.83 -31.05
N LEU A 314 -1.12 -25.78 -30.17
CA LEU A 314 0.19 -26.33 -29.89
C LEU A 314 0.36 -27.79 -30.36
N SER A 315 -0.53 -28.29 -31.21
CA SER A 315 -0.48 -29.66 -31.72
C SER A 315 0.82 -30.03 -32.46
N HIS A 316 1.57 -29.02 -32.90
CA HIS A 316 2.86 -29.15 -33.57
C HIS A 316 4.06 -29.05 -32.62
N VAL A 317 3.83 -28.78 -31.32
CA VAL A 317 4.86 -28.58 -30.32
C VAL A 317 5.01 -29.83 -29.45
N ASP A 318 6.23 -30.28 -29.25
CA ASP A 318 6.53 -31.37 -28.32
C ASP A 318 6.52 -30.83 -26.88
N ALA A 319 5.50 -31.19 -26.11
CA ALA A 319 5.30 -30.74 -24.76
C ALA A 319 6.40 -31.21 -23.77
N ASP A 320 7.14 -32.26 -24.11
CA ASP A 320 8.19 -32.80 -23.24
C ASP A 320 9.50 -32.04 -23.34
N THR A 321 9.73 -31.37 -24.45
CA THR A 321 10.96 -30.63 -24.76
C THR A 321 10.77 -29.11 -24.75
N VAL A 322 9.56 -28.59 -24.98
CA VAL A 322 9.31 -27.15 -25.01
C VAL A 322 9.47 -26.54 -23.63
N LYS A 323 10.11 -25.38 -23.62
CA LYS A 323 10.20 -24.53 -22.42
C LYS A 323 9.31 -23.31 -22.61
N PRO A 324 8.31 -23.11 -21.74
CA PRO A 324 7.56 -21.87 -21.78
C PRO A 324 8.47 -20.65 -21.50
N ARG A 325 8.30 -19.61 -22.29
CA ARG A 325 9.16 -18.42 -22.23
C ARG A 325 8.93 -17.59 -20.94
N ILE A 326 7.68 -17.46 -20.54
CA ILE A 326 7.29 -16.69 -19.34
C ILE A 326 6.10 -17.35 -18.66
N MET A 327 6.06 -17.27 -17.33
CA MET A 327 4.85 -17.43 -16.53
C MET A 327 4.44 -16.07 -16.00
N THR A 328 3.19 -15.67 -16.22
CA THR A 328 2.62 -14.47 -15.62
C THR A 328 1.49 -14.84 -14.67
N LEU A 329 1.66 -14.48 -13.41
CA LEU A 329 0.72 -14.73 -12.31
C LEU A 329 0.24 -13.41 -11.71
N THR A 330 -1.08 -13.27 -11.51
CA THR A 330 -1.65 -12.22 -10.69
C THR A 330 -1.38 -12.54 -9.23
N GLN A 331 -0.35 -11.93 -8.65
CA GLN A 331 0.15 -12.28 -7.32
C GLN A 331 -0.82 -11.89 -6.20
N SER A 332 -1.66 -10.90 -6.42
CA SER A 332 -2.75 -10.53 -5.53
C SER A 332 -4.03 -10.31 -6.29
N THR A 333 -5.07 -11.08 -5.96
CA THR A 333 -6.42 -10.77 -6.46
C THR A 333 -6.95 -9.48 -5.83
N TYR A 334 -8.05 -8.93 -6.36
CA TYR A 334 -8.73 -7.79 -5.74
C TYR A 334 -9.08 -8.06 -4.28
N ASP A 335 -9.63 -9.24 -4.00
CA ASP A 335 -10.09 -9.62 -2.67
C ASP A 335 -8.95 -10.06 -1.73
N GLY A 336 -7.70 -10.05 -2.21
CA GLY A 336 -6.50 -10.21 -1.39
C GLY A 336 -5.90 -11.60 -1.34
N VAL A 337 -6.27 -12.52 -2.23
CA VAL A 337 -5.65 -13.85 -2.28
C VAL A 337 -4.23 -13.76 -2.84
N LEU A 338 -3.26 -14.22 -2.06
CA LEU A 338 -1.82 -14.19 -2.36
C LEU A 338 -1.27 -15.60 -2.56
N TYR A 339 -0.16 -15.71 -3.31
CA TYR A 339 0.57 -16.95 -3.52
C TYR A 339 1.94 -16.93 -2.84
N ASN A 340 2.39 -18.10 -2.36
CA ASN A 340 3.77 -18.31 -1.92
C ASN A 340 4.71 -18.31 -3.12
N THR A 341 5.28 -17.14 -3.42
CA THR A 341 6.17 -16.94 -4.57
C THR A 341 7.47 -17.73 -4.47
N GLU A 342 7.95 -18.02 -3.25
CA GLU A 342 9.14 -18.81 -3.02
C GLU A 342 8.93 -20.24 -3.53
N THR A 343 7.82 -20.88 -3.14
CA THR A 343 7.44 -22.20 -3.63
C THR A 343 7.26 -22.23 -5.15
N ILE A 344 6.62 -21.23 -5.74
CA ILE A 344 6.44 -21.17 -7.20
C ILE A 344 7.78 -21.06 -7.92
N LYS A 345 8.67 -20.20 -7.43
CA LYS A 345 10.03 -20.08 -7.97
C LYS A 345 10.80 -21.40 -7.93
N GLU A 346 10.73 -22.14 -6.82
CA GLU A 346 11.35 -23.45 -6.66
C GLU A 346 10.77 -24.49 -7.63
N MET A 347 9.44 -24.51 -7.81
CA MET A 347 8.78 -25.47 -8.70
C MET A 347 9.08 -25.26 -10.18
N LEU A 348 9.29 -24.01 -10.60
CA LEU A 348 9.38 -23.63 -12.02
C LEU A 348 10.79 -23.23 -12.48
N ASP A 349 11.77 -23.13 -11.54
CA ASP A 349 13.14 -22.72 -11.89
C ASP A 349 13.78 -23.64 -12.94
N GLY A 350 14.27 -23.03 -13.99
CA GLY A 350 14.91 -23.74 -15.13
C GLY A 350 13.95 -24.45 -16.08
N TYR A 351 12.66 -24.58 -15.75
CA TYR A 351 11.64 -25.02 -16.70
C TYR A 351 11.02 -23.83 -17.47
N ILE A 352 10.80 -22.71 -16.77
CA ILE A 352 10.32 -21.46 -17.37
C ILE A 352 11.44 -20.41 -17.28
N ASP A 353 11.77 -19.73 -18.36
CA ASP A 353 12.90 -18.79 -18.41
C ASP A 353 12.66 -17.53 -17.56
N ASN A 354 11.41 -17.03 -17.54
CA ASN A 354 11.04 -15.78 -16.87
C ASN A 354 9.81 -15.97 -15.99
N LEU A 355 9.89 -15.56 -14.73
CA LEU A 355 8.79 -15.59 -13.78
C LEU A 355 8.32 -14.15 -13.54
N HIS A 356 7.13 -13.83 -14.01
CA HIS A 356 6.53 -12.52 -13.88
C HIS A 356 5.34 -12.56 -12.90
N PHE A 357 5.48 -11.82 -11.81
CA PHE A 357 4.44 -11.62 -10.82
C PHE A 357 3.83 -10.22 -11.00
N ASP A 358 2.57 -10.17 -11.42
CA ASP A 358 1.81 -8.94 -11.45
C ASP A 358 1.39 -8.59 -10.01
N GLU A 359 2.18 -7.74 -9.37
CA GLU A 359 2.01 -7.23 -8.01
C GLU A 359 1.39 -5.83 -8.00
N ALA A 360 0.56 -5.49 -8.99
CA ALA A 360 -0.09 -4.19 -9.06
C ALA A 360 -0.89 -3.83 -7.80
N TRP A 361 -1.34 -4.82 -7.04
CA TRP A 361 -2.07 -4.69 -5.79
C TRP A 361 -1.26 -5.11 -4.56
N LEU A 362 0.09 -5.22 -4.67
CA LEU A 362 0.92 -5.77 -3.60
C LEU A 362 2.26 -5.04 -3.36
N PRO A 363 2.43 -3.74 -3.68
CA PRO A 363 3.73 -3.09 -3.52
C PRO A 363 4.17 -2.94 -2.05
N HIS A 364 3.26 -3.00 -1.09
CA HIS A 364 3.50 -2.88 0.35
C HIS A 364 4.11 -4.14 0.99
N ALA A 365 3.90 -5.31 0.39
CA ALA A 365 4.22 -6.59 1.03
C ALA A 365 5.72 -6.80 1.31
N ALA A 366 6.60 -6.15 0.55
CA ALA A 366 8.05 -6.26 0.74
C ALA A 366 8.54 -5.67 2.09
N PHE A 367 7.72 -4.89 2.78
CA PHE A 367 8.14 -4.06 3.92
C PHE A 367 7.68 -4.58 5.27
N HIS A 368 6.82 -5.60 5.31
CA HIS A 368 6.36 -6.17 6.56
C HIS A 368 6.60 -7.69 6.61
N PRO A 369 7.16 -8.24 7.73
CA PRO A 369 7.46 -9.66 7.88
C PRO A 369 6.24 -10.57 7.74
N PHE A 370 5.03 -10.07 8.00
CA PHE A 370 3.76 -10.76 7.80
C PHE A 370 3.66 -11.40 6.39
N TYR A 371 4.11 -10.71 5.35
CA TYR A 371 4.04 -11.18 3.96
C TYR A 371 5.26 -12.00 3.52
N GLY A 372 6.17 -12.36 4.40
CA GLY A 372 7.51 -12.92 4.16
C GLY A 372 7.73 -13.75 2.91
N LYS A 373 6.84 -14.72 2.59
CA LYS A 373 6.96 -15.62 1.41
C LYS A 373 6.00 -15.28 0.27
N PHE A 374 5.20 -14.24 0.42
CA PHE A 374 4.06 -13.94 -0.44
C PHE A 374 4.27 -12.72 -1.34
N HIS A 375 5.51 -12.37 -1.65
CA HIS A 375 5.85 -11.32 -2.63
C HIS A 375 7.11 -11.70 -3.41
N ALA A 376 7.26 -11.16 -4.62
CA ALA A 376 8.30 -11.58 -5.55
C ALA A 376 9.73 -11.23 -5.12
N MET A 377 9.95 -10.05 -4.51
CA MET A 377 11.27 -9.50 -4.18
C MET A 377 11.66 -9.68 -2.70
N GLY A 378 11.54 -10.90 -2.16
CA GLY A 378 11.81 -11.19 -0.74
C GLY A 378 13.27 -10.96 -0.34
N ARG A 379 13.50 -10.26 0.79
CA ARG A 379 14.85 -9.85 1.25
C ARG A 379 15.80 -11.00 1.60
N LYS A 380 15.29 -12.11 2.13
CA LYS A 380 16.10 -13.23 2.64
C LYS A 380 16.12 -14.45 1.73
N ARG A 381 15.61 -14.35 0.50
CA ARG A 381 15.42 -15.51 -0.35
C ARG A 381 16.66 -15.85 -1.16
N ALA A 382 16.88 -17.15 -1.33
CA ALA A 382 17.76 -17.65 -2.37
C ALA A 382 17.17 -17.25 -3.74
N ARG A 383 18.00 -16.72 -4.63
CA ARG A 383 17.62 -16.41 -6.00
C ARG A 383 17.44 -17.72 -6.78
N PRO A 384 16.46 -17.78 -7.71
CA PRO A 384 16.39 -18.88 -8.67
C PRO A 384 17.73 -19.07 -9.37
N ALA A 385 18.06 -20.33 -9.70
CA ALA A 385 19.31 -20.59 -10.40
C ALA A 385 19.32 -20.07 -11.82
N ARG A 386 18.19 -20.22 -12.54
CA ARG A 386 18.10 -19.98 -13.99
C ARG A 386 17.03 -18.98 -14.38
N SER A 387 15.90 -18.93 -13.69
CA SER A 387 14.75 -18.11 -14.06
C SER A 387 14.91 -16.68 -13.55
N VAL A 388 14.79 -15.69 -14.44
CA VAL A 388 14.76 -14.27 -14.04
C VAL A 388 13.38 -13.93 -13.46
N THR A 389 13.34 -13.18 -12.38
CA THR A 389 12.09 -12.78 -11.72
C THR A 389 11.76 -11.32 -12.00
N TYR A 390 10.55 -11.07 -12.48
CA TYR A 390 9.97 -9.75 -12.70
C TYR A 390 8.81 -9.53 -11.73
N SER A 391 8.71 -8.33 -11.19
CA SER A 391 7.53 -7.83 -10.48
C SER A 391 7.09 -6.51 -11.09
N THR A 392 5.82 -6.38 -11.38
CA THR A 392 5.22 -5.12 -11.86
C THR A 392 4.28 -4.58 -10.80
N GLN A 393 4.52 -3.35 -10.35
CA GLN A 393 3.84 -2.78 -9.19
C GLN A 393 3.19 -1.44 -9.50
N SER A 394 1.95 -1.24 -9.06
CA SER A 394 1.30 0.08 -9.06
C SER A 394 1.57 0.78 -7.74
N ILE A 395 2.49 1.72 -7.76
CA ILE A 395 2.85 2.51 -6.58
C ILE A 395 1.65 3.34 -6.09
N HIS A 396 0.84 3.84 -7.03
CA HIS A 396 -0.32 4.70 -6.75
C HIS A 396 -1.51 4.00 -6.09
N LYS A 397 -1.55 2.66 -6.02
CA LYS A 397 -2.72 1.94 -5.46
C LYS A 397 -2.67 1.84 -3.94
N LEU A 398 -1.52 1.49 -3.39
CA LEU A 398 -1.37 1.19 -1.96
C LEU A 398 -0.27 2.01 -1.27
N LEU A 399 0.69 2.55 -2.02
CA LEU A 399 1.72 3.45 -1.54
C LEU A 399 1.44 4.90 -1.96
N ALA A 400 2.33 5.83 -1.64
CA ALA A 400 2.12 7.27 -1.80
C ALA A 400 2.39 7.81 -3.23
N GLY A 401 2.17 7.01 -4.27
CA GLY A 401 2.30 7.46 -5.67
C GLY A 401 1.05 8.18 -6.18
N ILE A 402 1.23 9.17 -7.05
CA ILE A 402 0.09 9.75 -7.79
C ILE A 402 -0.36 8.80 -8.92
N SER A 403 -1.60 8.97 -9.40
CA SER A 403 -2.16 8.09 -10.44
C SER A 403 -1.17 7.88 -11.60
N GLN A 404 -1.09 6.63 -12.10
CA GLN A 404 -0.14 6.13 -13.10
C GLN A 404 1.27 5.82 -12.58
N ALA A 405 1.65 6.22 -11.35
CA ALA A 405 2.93 5.83 -10.77
C ALA A 405 3.04 4.30 -10.66
N SER A 406 4.03 3.73 -11.32
CA SER A 406 4.27 2.29 -11.41
C SER A 406 5.76 2.02 -11.53
N GLN A 407 6.15 0.76 -11.35
CA GLN A 407 7.54 0.32 -11.53
C GLN A 407 7.62 -1.11 -12.02
N VAL A 408 8.73 -1.43 -12.69
CA VAL A 408 9.18 -2.78 -12.96
C VAL A 408 10.38 -3.07 -12.08
N LEU A 409 10.27 -4.09 -11.26
CA LEU A 409 11.39 -4.62 -10.46
C LEU A 409 11.89 -5.91 -11.09
N VAL A 410 13.21 -6.06 -11.17
CA VAL A 410 13.83 -7.26 -11.70
C VAL A 410 14.84 -7.81 -10.72
N GLN A 411 14.78 -9.11 -10.48
CA GLN A 411 15.77 -9.86 -9.74
C GLN A 411 16.43 -10.87 -10.69
N ASP A 412 17.72 -10.68 -10.92
CA ASP A 412 18.53 -11.58 -11.72
C ASP A 412 18.55 -12.99 -11.12
N SER A 413 18.65 -14.01 -11.94
CA SER A 413 18.98 -15.35 -11.47
C SER A 413 20.48 -15.49 -11.18
N GLN A 414 20.89 -16.65 -10.67
CA GLN A 414 22.32 -16.91 -10.46
C GLN A 414 23.09 -16.97 -11.79
N ASP A 415 22.49 -17.59 -12.80
CA ASP A 415 23.13 -17.86 -14.11
C ASP A 415 22.80 -16.82 -15.17
N THR A 416 21.66 -16.12 -15.05
CA THR A 416 21.15 -15.19 -16.07
C THR A 416 20.91 -13.82 -15.48
N LYS A 417 21.44 -12.80 -16.15
CA LYS A 417 21.23 -11.39 -15.81
C LYS A 417 20.34 -10.71 -16.84
N LEU A 418 19.63 -9.70 -16.41
CA LEU A 418 18.86 -8.83 -17.29
C LEU A 418 19.80 -8.14 -18.31
N ASP A 419 19.48 -8.28 -19.58
CA ASP A 419 20.06 -7.41 -20.61
C ASP A 419 19.32 -6.06 -20.58
N ARG A 420 19.95 -5.08 -19.96
CA ARG A 420 19.35 -3.74 -19.78
C ARG A 420 19.12 -3.02 -21.11
N HIS A 421 19.95 -3.27 -22.12
CA HIS A 421 19.78 -2.62 -23.43
C HIS A 421 18.56 -3.17 -24.15
N LEU A 422 18.39 -4.48 -24.18
CA LEU A 422 17.20 -5.11 -24.76
C LEU A 422 15.92 -4.78 -23.96
N PHE A 423 16.01 -4.68 -22.63
CA PHE A 423 14.88 -4.23 -21.83
C PHE A 423 14.51 -2.78 -22.15
N ASN A 424 15.51 -1.91 -22.32
CA ASN A 424 15.26 -0.51 -22.65
C ASN A 424 14.60 -0.34 -24.03
N GLU A 425 14.90 -1.16 -25.02
CA GLU A 425 14.17 -1.14 -26.29
C GLU A 425 12.68 -1.43 -26.10
N ALA A 426 12.34 -2.45 -25.28
CA ALA A 426 10.95 -2.73 -24.92
C ALA A 426 10.32 -1.60 -24.11
N TYR A 427 11.08 -0.97 -23.22
CA TYR A 427 10.65 0.18 -22.42
C TYR A 427 10.31 1.39 -23.32
N LEU A 428 11.16 1.70 -24.29
CA LEU A 428 10.98 2.81 -25.23
C LEU A 428 9.73 2.64 -26.10
N MET A 429 9.38 1.40 -26.50
CA MET A 429 8.16 1.13 -27.27
C MET A 429 6.88 1.55 -26.55
N HIS A 430 6.90 1.62 -25.22
CA HIS A 430 5.72 1.87 -24.40
C HIS A 430 5.77 3.16 -23.61
N SER A 431 6.87 3.93 -23.72
CA SER A 431 7.06 5.19 -22.96
C SER A 431 6.90 6.40 -23.86
N SER A 432 6.36 7.47 -23.28
CA SER A 432 6.39 8.80 -23.91
C SER A 432 7.80 9.38 -23.85
N THR A 433 8.20 10.09 -24.91
CA THR A 433 9.41 10.92 -24.90
C THR A 433 9.28 12.16 -24.00
N SER A 434 8.09 12.44 -23.52
CA SER A 434 7.79 13.56 -22.61
C SER A 434 7.06 13.02 -21.37
N PRO A 435 7.75 12.28 -20.48
CA PRO A 435 7.13 11.73 -19.28
C PRO A 435 6.78 12.85 -18.31
N GLN A 436 5.74 12.66 -17.51
CA GLN A 436 5.36 13.63 -16.48
C GLN A 436 6.26 13.47 -15.25
N TYR A 437 7.03 14.48 -14.92
CA TYR A 437 8.04 14.44 -13.87
C TYR A 437 7.45 14.37 -12.46
N SER A 438 6.26 14.92 -12.23
CA SER A 438 5.56 14.73 -10.94
C SER A 438 5.21 13.27 -10.64
N ILE A 439 4.97 12.44 -11.66
CA ILE A 439 4.76 10.99 -11.49
C ILE A 439 6.08 10.32 -11.08
N ILE A 440 7.20 10.65 -11.75
CA ILE A 440 8.52 10.13 -11.42
C ILE A 440 8.89 10.51 -9.98
N ALA A 441 8.70 11.79 -9.62
CA ALA A 441 8.94 12.28 -8.25
C ALA A 441 8.11 11.52 -7.21
N SER A 442 6.86 11.20 -7.54
CA SER A 442 6.00 10.43 -6.62
C SER A 442 6.47 8.98 -6.45
N CYS A 443 7.06 8.35 -7.49
CA CYS A 443 7.68 7.04 -7.37
C CYS A 443 8.92 7.09 -6.44
N ASP A 444 9.75 8.11 -6.61
CA ASP A 444 10.96 8.33 -5.83
C ASP A 444 10.65 8.56 -4.34
N VAL A 445 9.70 9.48 -4.06
CA VAL A 445 9.25 9.79 -2.70
C VAL A 445 8.57 8.58 -2.06
N ALA A 446 7.71 7.87 -2.81
CA ALA A 446 7.04 6.67 -2.29
C ALA A 446 8.05 5.58 -1.93
N ALA A 447 9.11 5.39 -2.73
CA ALA A 447 10.18 4.46 -2.41
C ALA A 447 10.93 4.88 -1.13
N ALA A 448 11.29 6.16 -1.01
CA ALA A 448 11.95 6.69 0.18
C ALA A 448 11.10 6.55 1.45
N MET A 449 9.78 6.77 1.38
CA MET A 449 8.86 6.55 2.50
C MET A 449 8.84 5.09 2.98
N MET A 450 9.16 4.15 2.08
CA MET A 450 9.21 2.72 2.42
C MET A 450 10.59 2.26 2.93
N GLU A 451 11.56 3.15 3.08
CA GLU A 451 12.84 2.81 3.73
C GLU A 451 12.59 2.32 5.17
N PRO A 452 13.06 1.12 5.54
CA PRO A 452 12.89 0.63 6.92
C PRO A 452 13.63 1.53 7.95
N PRO A 453 13.08 1.70 9.15
CA PRO A 453 11.88 1.04 9.71
C PRO A 453 10.55 1.71 9.32
N GLY A 454 10.56 2.95 8.83
CA GLY A 454 9.37 3.74 8.56
C GLY A 454 8.35 3.04 7.65
N GLY A 455 8.80 2.38 6.57
CA GLY A 455 7.94 1.62 5.69
C GLY A 455 7.25 0.44 6.39
N THR A 456 7.95 -0.23 7.30
CA THR A 456 7.37 -1.29 8.12
C THR A 456 6.25 -0.75 9.01
N ALA A 457 6.50 0.36 9.69
CA ALA A 457 5.51 1.02 10.55
C ALA A 457 4.25 1.44 9.78
N LEU A 458 4.40 1.99 8.56
CA LEU A 458 3.25 2.38 7.72
C LEU A 458 2.40 1.18 7.30
N VAL A 459 3.02 0.06 6.95
CA VAL A 459 2.29 -1.17 6.58
C VAL A 459 1.62 -1.78 7.79
N GLU A 460 2.29 -1.82 8.95
CA GLU A 460 1.71 -2.30 10.20
C GLU A 460 0.48 -1.50 10.61
N GLU A 461 0.53 -0.16 10.53
CA GLU A 461 -0.62 0.70 10.79
C GLU A 461 -1.81 0.33 9.88
N SER A 462 -1.58 0.09 8.59
CA SER A 462 -2.64 -0.32 7.66
C SER A 462 -3.24 -1.69 8.04
N ILE A 463 -2.42 -2.64 8.49
CA ILE A 463 -2.88 -3.95 8.96
C ILE A 463 -3.71 -3.79 10.22
N LEU A 464 -3.24 -3.03 11.20
CA LEU A 464 -3.93 -2.79 12.48
C LEU A 464 -5.30 -2.14 12.25
N GLU A 465 -5.37 -1.08 11.44
CA GLU A 465 -6.64 -0.41 11.13
C GLU A 465 -7.65 -1.36 10.44
N SER A 466 -7.16 -2.26 9.59
CA SER A 466 -8.02 -3.27 8.97
C SER A 466 -8.52 -4.32 9.98
N LEU A 467 -7.67 -4.74 10.90
CA LEU A 467 -8.06 -5.67 11.96
C LEU A 467 -9.08 -5.04 12.92
N ASP A 468 -8.87 -3.78 13.30
CA ASP A 468 -9.80 -3.04 14.17
C ASP A 468 -11.16 -2.86 13.49
N PHE A 469 -11.20 -2.55 12.19
CA PHE A 469 -12.43 -2.53 11.41
C PHE A 469 -13.16 -3.89 11.42
N ARG A 470 -12.43 -4.99 11.19
CA ARG A 470 -13.00 -6.34 11.20
C ARG A 470 -13.57 -6.72 12.58
N ARG A 471 -12.86 -6.37 13.65
CA ARG A 471 -13.34 -6.56 15.04
C ARG A 471 -14.60 -5.74 15.31
N ALA A 472 -14.63 -4.49 14.86
CA ALA A 472 -15.81 -3.61 15.00
C ALA A 472 -17.03 -4.17 14.26
N MET A 473 -16.84 -4.65 13.02
CA MET A 473 -17.91 -5.27 12.24
C MET A 473 -18.48 -6.53 12.93
N ARG A 474 -17.60 -7.38 13.47
CA ARG A 474 -18.00 -8.58 14.22
C ARG A 474 -18.73 -8.23 15.50
N LYS A 475 -18.24 -7.25 16.26
CA LYS A 475 -18.91 -6.80 17.47
C LYS A 475 -20.34 -6.34 17.23
N VAL A 476 -20.56 -5.60 16.14
CA VAL A 476 -21.93 -5.18 15.75
C VAL A 476 -22.80 -6.37 15.40
N ASP A 477 -22.27 -7.36 14.67
CA ASP A 477 -22.99 -8.61 14.33
C ASP A 477 -23.41 -9.38 15.61
N GLU A 478 -22.50 -9.50 16.57
CA GLU A 478 -22.77 -10.14 17.87
C GLU A 478 -23.82 -9.38 18.69
N GLU A 479 -23.82 -8.04 18.65
CA GLU A 479 -24.81 -7.21 19.34
C GLU A 479 -26.22 -7.35 18.75
N TYR A 480 -26.35 -7.56 17.44
CA TYR A 480 -27.64 -7.87 16.81
C TYR A 480 -28.11 -9.30 17.08
N GLY A 481 -27.20 -10.25 17.19
CA GLY A 481 -27.48 -11.66 17.48
C GLY A 481 -28.05 -12.42 16.29
N ALA A 482 -28.32 -13.72 16.52
CA ALA A 482 -28.68 -14.67 15.46
C ALA A 482 -30.08 -14.44 14.82
N ASP A 483 -30.94 -13.68 15.48
CA ASP A 483 -32.31 -13.41 15.01
C ASP A 483 -32.43 -12.15 14.14
N ASP A 484 -31.35 -11.41 14.00
CA ASP A 484 -31.24 -10.19 13.19
C ASP A 484 -30.11 -10.33 12.14
N TRP A 485 -29.90 -9.33 11.31
CA TRP A 485 -28.93 -9.39 10.24
C TRP A 485 -27.91 -8.25 10.32
N TRP A 486 -26.68 -8.57 9.88
CA TRP A 486 -25.62 -7.59 9.69
C TRP A 486 -24.75 -7.94 8.49
N PHE A 487 -23.87 -7.03 8.11
CA PHE A 487 -22.84 -7.24 7.11
C PHE A 487 -21.66 -8.01 7.71
N GLN A 488 -21.11 -8.95 6.97
CA GLN A 488 -19.92 -9.73 7.40
C GLN A 488 -18.70 -9.33 6.61
N VAL A 489 -17.50 -9.45 7.19
CA VAL A 489 -16.25 -9.25 6.47
C VAL A 489 -15.65 -10.62 6.18
N TRP A 490 -15.52 -10.93 4.88
CA TRP A 490 -14.95 -12.19 4.44
C TRP A 490 -13.49 -12.32 4.91
N GLY A 491 -13.15 -13.42 5.56
CA GLY A 491 -11.85 -13.68 6.15
C GLY A 491 -11.90 -14.76 7.20
N PRO A 492 -10.78 -15.02 7.91
CA PRO A 492 -10.74 -16.00 8.99
C PRO A 492 -11.66 -15.63 10.15
N ASP A 493 -12.23 -16.67 10.80
CA ASP A 493 -13.14 -16.51 11.93
C ASP A 493 -12.42 -16.05 13.21
N GLU A 494 -11.18 -16.42 13.38
CA GLU A 494 -10.36 -16.01 14.52
C GLU A 494 -9.50 -14.79 14.16
N LEU A 495 -9.73 -13.69 14.88
CA LEU A 495 -8.96 -12.47 14.81
C LEU A 495 -8.26 -12.26 16.15
N ASP A 496 -7.26 -13.08 16.46
CA ASP A 496 -6.52 -12.98 17.72
C ASP A 496 -5.85 -11.59 17.85
N GLU A 497 -5.62 -11.15 19.10
CA GLU A 497 -4.83 -9.94 19.35
C GLU A 497 -3.41 -10.07 18.78
N GLU A 498 -2.91 -11.30 18.66
CA GLU A 498 -1.64 -11.68 18.03
C GLU A 498 -1.74 -11.82 16.49
N GLY A 499 -2.84 -11.42 15.87
CA GLY A 499 -3.12 -11.65 14.45
C GLY A 499 -2.06 -11.13 13.48
N ILE A 500 -1.33 -10.07 13.85
CA ILE A 500 -0.20 -9.54 13.09
C ILE A 500 1.02 -10.44 13.25
N ASP A 501 1.27 -10.96 14.45
CA ASP A 501 2.43 -11.80 14.74
C ASP A 501 2.24 -13.23 14.26
N ASN A 502 1.00 -13.64 14.00
CA ASN A 502 0.68 -14.99 13.53
C ASN A 502 0.05 -15.01 12.12
N PRO A 503 0.86 -14.88 11.05
CA PRO A 503 0.39 -14.95 9.67
C PRO A 503 -0.27 -16.29 9.32
N GLN A 504 -0.12 -17.33 10.14
CA GLN A 504 -0.75 -18.63 9.92
C GLN A 504 -2.28 -18.57 9.97
N ASN A 505 -2.86 -17.64 10.72
CA ASN A 505 -4.31 -17.45 10.78
C ASN A 505 -4.90 -16.99 9.44
N TRP A 506 -4.08 -16.41 8.57
CA TRP A 506 -4.49 -15.86 7.28
C TRP A 506 -4.20 -16.79 6.09
N VAL A 507 -3.59 -17.99 6.32
CA VAL A 507 -3.46 -18.99 5.26
C VAL A 507 -4.81 -19.63 4.95
N LEU A 508 -5.07 -19.94 3.68
CA LEU A 508 -6.39 -20.40 3.23
C LEU A 508 -6.75 -21.81 3.72
N LYS A 509 -5.77 -22.60 4.13
CA LYS A 509 -6.00 -23.89 4.78
C LYS A 509 -5.34 -23.90 6.14
N ARG A 510 -6.14 -24.05 7.18
CA ARG A 510 -5.65 -24.27 8.54
C ARG A 510 -5.40 -25.76 8.77
N THR A 511 -4.33 -26.02 9.47
CA THR A 511 -4.11 -27.29 10.17
C THR A 511 -4.17 -26.99 11.66
N ASP A 512 -4.63 -27.95 12.47
CA ASP A 512 -4.55 -27.84 13.92
C ASP A 512 -3.11 -27.67 14.41
N ALA A 513 -2.94 -27.39 15.70
CA ALA A 513 -1.64 -27.19 16.34
C ALA A 513 -0.70 -28.39 16.21
N GLU A 514 -1.24 -29.59 15.90
CA GLU A 514 -0.50 -30.85 15.71
C GLU A 514 -0.13 -31.10 14.24
N GLY A 515 -0.50 -30.19 13.33
CA GLY A 515 -0.22 -30.33 11.89
C GLY A 515 -1.17 -31.28 11.15
N VAL A 516 -2.24 -31.73 11.80
CA VAL A 516 -3.27 -32.60 11.21
C VAL A 516 -4.31 -31.75 10.50
N GLN A 517 -4.64 -32.15 9.29
CA GLN A 517 -5.66 -31.52 8.47
C GLN A 517 -7.04 -31.85 9.08
N ARG A 518 -7.82 -30.85 9.49
CA ARG A 518 -9.21 -31.11 9.87
C ARG A 518 -9.98 -31.62 8.67
N SER A 519 -10.63 -32.76 8.85
CA SER A 519 -11.34 -33.51 7.79
C SER A 519 -12.80 -33.08 7.59
N ASP A 520 -13.30 -32.18 8.38
CA ASP A 520 -14.73 -31.89 8.58
C ASP A 520 -15.24 -30.63 7.87
N GLY A 521 -14.46 -29.99 7.01
CA GLY A 521 -14.95 -28.88 6.18
C GLY A 521 -15.29 -27.59 6.92
N GLU A 522 -15.22 -27.57 8.25
CA GLU A 522 -15.64 -26.43 9.08
C GLU A 522 -14.69 -25.24 9.07
N ASP A 523 -13.44 -25.40 8.59
CA ASP A 523 -12.45 -24.30 8.51
C ASP A 523 -12.32 -23.68 7.10
N SER A 524 -13.24 -23.90 6.20
CA SER A 524 -13.17 -23.38 4.83
C SER A 524 -13.94 -22.06 4.64
N TRP A 525 -13.76 -21.10 5.57
CA TRP A 525 -14.33 -19.76 5.42
C TRP A 525 -14.14 -19.15 4.00
N HIS A 526 -13.13 -19.60 3.27
CA HIS A 526 -12.83 -19.15 1.92
C HIS A 526 -13.64 -19.85 0.81
N ALA A 527 -14.11 -21.08 1.04
CA ALA A 527 -14.89 -21.91 0.10
C ALA A 527 -14.23 -22.12 -1.29
N PHE A 528 -12.92 -22.26 -1.33
CA PHE A 528 -12.16 -22.60 -2.55
C PHE A 528 -11.80 -24.09 -2.64
N GLY A 529 -12.35 -24.92 -1.76
CA GLY A 529 -11.99 -26.33 -1.65
C GLY A 529 -10.65 -26.54 -0.94
N ASP A 530 -10.06 -27.74 -1.12
CA ASP A 530 -8.79 -28.09 -0.49
C ASP A 530 -7.62 -27.29 -1.04
N MET A 531 -6.90 -26.59 -0.14
CA MET A 531 -5.73 -25.79 -0.46
C MET A 531 -4.46 -26.43 0.11
N ALA A 532 -3.36 -26.32 -0.62
CA ALA A 532 -2.07 -26.78 -0.11
C ALA A 532 -1.59 -25.89 1.05
N ARG A 533 -1.16 -26.54 2.14
CA ARG A 533 -0.69 -25.83 3.35
C ARG A 533 0.37 -24.78 3.03
N GLY A 534 0.19 -23.55 3.49
CA GLY A 534 1.16 -22.45 3.35
C GLY A 534 1.41 -21.97 1.93
N PHE A 535 0.60 -22.40 0.95
CA PHE A 535 0.74 -21.99 -0.44
C PHE A 535 0.00 -20.69 -0.77
N ASN A 536 -1.13 -20.44 -0.11
CA ASN A 536 -1.93 -19.24 -0.28
C ASN A 536 -2.26 -18.58 1.05
N MET A 537 -2.43 -17.26 1.06
CA MET A 537 -2.95 -16.50 2.19
C MET A 537 -3.87 -15.38 1.72
N LEU A 538 -4.64 -14.83 2.66
CA LEU A 538 -5.42 -13.61 2.46
C LEU A 538 -4.65 -12.40 3.00
N ASP A 539 -4.60 -11.34 2.23
CA ASP A 539 -4.07 -10.04 2.63
C ASP A 539 -5.06 -9.32 3.56
N PRO A 540 -4.74 -9.09 4.83
CA PRO A 540 -5.69 -8.50 5.78
C PRO A 540 -6.14 -7.09 5.44
N ILE A 541 -5.31 -6.28 4.77
CA ILE A 541 -5.63 -4.89 4.40
C ILE A 541 -6.69 -4.79 3.30
N LYS A 542 -7.06 -5.92 2.71
CA LYS A 542 -8.12 -6.02 1.70
C LYS A 542 -9.37 -6.63 2.33
N ALA A 543 -10.40 -5.82 2.49
CA ALA A 543 -11.62 -6.22 3.17
C ALA A 543 -12.79 -6.30 2.18
N THR A 544 -13.27 -7.54 1.95
CA THR A 544 -14.48 -7.80 1.18
C THR A 544 -15.64 -7.97 2.14
N ILE A 545 -16.63 -7.07 2.03
CA ILE A 545 -17.82 -7.05 2.87
C ILE A 545 -18.92 -7.84 2.14
N ILE A 546 -19.49 -8.80 2.84
CA ILE A 546 -20.57 -9.65 2.35
C ILE A 546 -21.91 -9.06 2.81
N THR A 547 -22.86 -8.99 1.88
CA THR A 547 -24.23 -8.57 2.15
C THR A 547 -25.15 -9.77 2.29
N PRO A 548 -26.21 -9.72 3.12
CA PRO A 548 -27.13 -10.83 3.31
C PRO A 548 -27.86 -11.28 2.04
N GLY A 549 -28.18 -12.58 1.95
CA GLY A 549 -29.06 -13.12 0.91
C GLY A 549 -28.46 -14.20 0.01
N LEU A 550 -27.14 -14.40 0.07
CA LEU A 550 -26.43 -15.50 -0.58
C LEU A 550 -25.47 -16.09 0.46
N ASP A 551 -25.52 -17.40 0.68
CA ASP A 551 -24.57 -18.07 1.56
C ASP A 551 -23.30 -18.54 0.82
N ILE A 552 -22.33 -19.03 1.59
CA ILE A 552 -21.06 -19.49 1.05
C ILE A 552 -21.21 -20.77 0.19
N ASP A 553 -22.28 -21.53 0.38
CA ASP A 553 -22.61 -22.73 -0.41
C ASP A 553 -23.37 -22.39 -1.71
N GLY A 554 -23.65 -21.12 -1.96
CA GLY A 554 -24.33 -20.64 -3.15
C GLY A 554 -25.85 -20.69 -3.07
N LYS A 555 -26.43 -20.87 -1.89
CA LYS A 555 -27.88 -20.90 -1.71
C LYS A 555 -28.40 -19.49 -1.45
N PHE A 556 -29.45 -19.13 -2.18
CA PHE A 556 -30.15 -17.88 -1.95
C PHE A 556 -31.08 -18.01 -0.74
N GLY A 557 -31.06 -17.03 0.14
CA GLY A 557 -31.99 -16.88 1.25
C GLY A 557 -33.40 -16.53 0.77
N GLU A 558 -34.38 -16.50 1.68
CA GLU A 558 -35.73 -16.00 1.37
C GLU A 558 -35.72 -14.48 1.12
N THR A 559 -34.86 -13.78 1.81
CA THR A 559 -34.61 -12.33 1.67
C THR A 559 -33.17 -12.07 1.34
N GLY A 560 -32.87 -10.91 0.73
CA GLY A 560 -31.49 -10.57 0.44
C GLY A 560 -31.28 -9.11 0.07
N ILE A 561 -30.04 -8.68 0.23
CA ILE A 561 -29.58 -7.30 0.01
C ILE A 561 -28.48 -7.30 -1.05
N PRO A 562 -28.82 -7.07 -2.34
CA PRO A 562 -27.81 -6.98 -3.39
C PRO A 562 -26.81 -5.87 -3.12
N ALA A 563 -25.52 -6.19 -3.22
CA ALA A 563 -24.44 -5.25 -2.89
C ALA A 563 -24.47 -3.98 -3.75
N SER A 564 -24.99 -4.05 -4.97
CA SER A 564 -25.12 -2.88 -5.85
C SER A 564 -26.06 -1.79 -5.28
N ILE A 565 -27.04 -2.17 -4.49
CA ILE A 565 -27.95 -1.21 -3.82
C ILE A 565 -27.22 -0.57 -2.64
N VAL A 566 -26.51 -1.38 -1.84
CA VAL A 566 -25.70 -0.89 -0.70
C VAL A 566 -24.64 0.11 -1.17
N THR A 567 -23.86 -0.25 -2.19
CA THR A 567 -22.78 0.62 -2.67
C THR A 567 -23.28 1.88 -3.34
N LYS A 568 -24.48 1.83 -3.96
CA LYS A 568 -25.12 3.02 -4.50
C LYS A 568 -25.62 3.95 -3.40
N TYR A 569 -26.20 3.38 -2.33
CA TYR A 569 -26.60 4.12 -1.13
C TYR A 569 -25.36 4.79 -0.50
N LEU A 570 -24.32 4.03 -0.23
CA LEU A 570 -23.07 4.54 0.33
C LEU A 570 -22.46 5.70 -0.49
N ALA A 571 -22.51 5.60 -1.82
CA ALA A 571 -21.98 6.64 -2.71
C ALA A 571 -22.76 7.97 -2.59
N GLU A 572 -24.07 7.94 -2.41
CA GLU A 572 -24.87 9.14 -2.16
C GLU A 572 -24.63 9.74 -0.77
N HIS A 573 -24.16 8.92 0.18
CA HIS A 573 -23.80 9.32 1.54
C HIS A 573 -22.30 9.62 1.69
N GLY A 574 -21.58 9.77 0.58
CA GLY A 574 -20.18 10.21 0.57
C GLY A 574 -19.14 9.10 0.76
N VAL A 575 -19.54 7.83 0.75
CA VAL A 575 -18.65 6.67 0.86
C VAL A 575 -18.56 5.94 -0.47
N VAL A 576 -17.39 5.99 -1.14
CA VAL A 576 -17.15 5.33 -2.42
C VAL A 576 -16.25 4.10 -2.21
N VAL A 577 -16.74 2.93 -2.63
CA VAL A 577 -16.02 1.67 -2.54
C VAL A 577 -15.27 1.35 -3.82
N GLU A 578 -14.28 0.46 -3.76
CA GLU A 578 -13.43 0.14 -4.91
C GLU A 578 -14.10 -0.81 -5.92
N LYS A 579 -14.80 -1.84 -5.44
CA LYS A 579 -15.41 -2.88 -6.28
C LYS A 579 -16.75 -3.32 -5.71
N THR A 580 -17.73 -3.61 -6.57
CA THR A 580 -19.03 -4.15 -6.21
C THR A 580 -19.29 -5.46 -6.94
N GLY A 581 -19.63 -6.53 -6.21
CA GLY A 581 -20.08 -7.82 -6.72
C GLY A 581 -21.61 -7.97 -6.61
N LEU A 582 -22.10 -9.21 -6.64
CA LEU A 582 -23.55 -9.50 -6.49
C LEU A 582 -23.99 -9.29 -5.03
N TYR A 583 -23.31 -9.98 -4.10
CA TYR A 583 -23.54 -9.92 -2.65
C TYR A 583 -22.25 -9.58 -1.89
N SER A 584 -21.35 -8.86 -2.49
CA SER A 584 -20.13 -8.41 -1.85
C SER A 584 -19.67 -7.09 -2.42
N PHE A 585 -18.97 -6.33 -1.62
CA PHE A 585 -18.21 -5.16 -2.08
C PHE A 585 -16.86 -5.08 -1.36
N PHE A 586 -15.91 -4.40 -1.97
CA PHE A 586 -14.53 -4.42 -1.55
C PHE A 586 -14.03 -3.02 -1.20
N ILE A 587 -13.35 -2.93 -0.07
CA ILE A 587 -12.58 -1.77 0.39
C ILE A 587 -11.14 -2.17 0.69
N MET A 588 -10.23 -1.19 0.75
CA MET A 588 -8.83 -1.42 1.07
C MET A 588 -8.29 -0.40 2.07
N PHE A 589 -7.38 -0.87 2.92
CA PHE A 589 -6.67 -0.08 3.91
C PHE A 589 -5.27 0.23 3.39
N THR A 590 -5.09 1.38 2.76
CA THR A 590 -3.79 1.83 2.23
C THR A 590 -3.00 2.53 3.32
N ILE A 591 -1.72 2.83 3.09
CA ILE A 591 -0.92 3.64 4.01
C ILE A 591 -1.47 5.06 4.25
N GLY A 592 -2.48 5.48 3.49
CA GLY A 592 -3.19 6.75 3.67
C GLY A 592 -4.47 6.66 4.49
N ILE A 593 -4.80 5.47 5.04
CA ILE A 593 -5.99 5.30 5.88
C ILE A 593 -5.77 5.89 7.27
N THR A 594 -6.84 6.41 7.85
CA THR A 594 -6.86 6.88 9.24
C THR A 594 -8.05 6.30 9.98
N LYS A 595 -7.92 6.12 11.30
CA LYS A 595 -8.98 5.58 12.18
C LYS A 595 -10.36 6.19 11.94
N GLY A 596 -10.44 7.48 11.73
CA GLY A 596 -11.72 8.16 11.51
C GLY A 596 -12.48 7.74 10.26
N ARG A 597 -11.79 7.27 9.22
CA ARG A 597 -12.43 6.99 7.93
C ARG A 597 -13.30 5.73 7.94
N TRP A 598 -12.82 4.63 8.49
CA TRP A 598 -13.62 3.40 8.52
C TRP A 598 -14.80 3.49 9.49
N ASN A 599 -14.72 4.34 10.54
CA ASN A 599 -15.88 4.65 11.39
C ASN A 599 -17.03 5.28 10.59
N SER A 600 -16.72 6.12 9.59
CA SER A 600 -17.75 6.69 8.71
C SER A 600 -18.46 5.60 7.91
N LEU A 601 -17.71 4.64 7.36
CA LEU A 601 -18.31 3.48 6.67
C LEU A 601 -19.22 2.68 7.61
N LEU A 602 -18.74 2.37 8.82
CA LEU A 602 -19.53 1.63 9.81
C LEU A 602 -20.83 2.35 10.15
N THR A 603 -20.79 3.67 10.32
CA THR A 603 -21.97 4.50 10.57
C THR A 603 -22.95 4.47 9.41
N GLU A 604 -22.47 4.56 8.17
CA GLU A 604 -23.34 4.51 6.99
C GLU A 604 -23.96 3.13 6.76
N LEU A 605 -23.25 2.05 7.08
CA LEU A 605 -23.80 0.69 7.06
C LEU A 605 -24.92 0.53 8.12
N GLN A 606 -24.74 1.12 9.30
CA GLN A 606 -25.75 1.16 10.34
C GLN A 606 -26.98 1.96 9.89
N GLN A 607 -26.78 3.11 9.27
CA GLN A 607 -27.88 3.92 8.74
C GLN A 607 -28.61 3.18 7.60
N PHE A 608 -27.89 2.47 6.73
CA PHE A 608 -28.49 1.62 5.71
C PHE A 608 -29.40 0.56 6.35
N LYS A 609 -28.93 -0.13 7.40
CA LYS A 609 -29.72 -1.13 8.11
C LYS A 609 -31.00 -0.51 8.68
N ASP A 610 -30.91 0.63 9.35
CA ASP A 610 -32.06 1.33 9.92
C ASP A 610 -33.08 1.72 8.85
N ASP A 611 -32.64 2.23 7.70
CA ASP A 611 -33.52 2.60 6.59
C ASP A 611 -34.13 1.38 5.90
N TYR A 612 -33.38 0.28 5.80
CA TYR A 612 -33.87 -1.00 5.28
C TYR A 612 -34.94 -1.59 6.21
N ASP A 613 -34.71 -1.67 7.52
CA ASP A 613 -35.61 -2.27 8.50
C ASP A 613 -36.93 -1.48 8.59
N ARG A 614 -36.86 -0.17 8.44
CA ARG A 614 -38.06 0.72 8.38
C ARG A 614 -38.72 0.76 7.00
N ASN A 615 -38.10 0.10 6.01
CA ASN A 615 -38.52 0.16 4.60
C ASN A 615 -38.74 1.59 4.11
N GLN A 616 -37.74 2.46 4.38
CA GLN A 616 -37.80 3.88 4.01
C GLN A 616 -37.98 4.04 2.49
N PRO A 617 -38.79 5.00 2.03
CA PRO A 617 -38.96 5.24 0.60
C PRO A 617 -37.66 5.74 -0.05
N MET A 618 -37.41 5.30 -1.28
CA MET A 618 -36.19 5.56 -2.02
C MET A 618 -35.89 7.06 -2.19
N TRP A 619 -36.91 7.90 -2.39
CA TRP A 619 -36.73 9.35 -2.50
C TRP A 619 -36.09 9.97 -1.24
N ARG A 620 -36.22 9.31 -0.09
CA ARG A 620 -35.63 9.78 1.17
C ARG A 620 -34.21 9.22 1.37
N CYS A 621 -34.00 7.96 1.02
CA CYS A 621 -32.70 7.29 1.22
C CYS A 621 -31.70 7.63 0.11
N MET A 622 -32.19 7.77 -1.13
CA MET A 622 -31.37 7.93 -2.33
C MET A 622 -32.01 8.95 -3.28
N PRO A 623 -32.06 10.24 -2.88
CA PRO A 623 -32.71 11.29 -3.66
C PRO A 623 -32.07 11.52 -5.02
N GLU A 624 -30.74 11.54 -5.15
CA GLU A 624 -30.05 11.75 -6.42
C GLU A 624 -30.29 10.59 -7.41
N PHE A 625 -30.40 9.38 -6.91
CA PHE A 625 -30.78 8.23 -7.72
C PHE A 625 -32.20 8.36 -8.23
N CYS A 626 -33.13 8.78 -7.38
CA CYS A 626 -34.53 8.97 -7.76
C CYS A 626 -34.74 10.10 -8.77
N GLU A 627 -33.98 11.18 -8.70
CA GLU A 627 -33.99 12.23 -9.73
C GLU A 627 -33.70 11.68 -11.14
N LYS A 628 -32.75 10.75 -11.22
CA LYS A 628 -32.37 10.07 -12.48
C LYS A 628 -33.28 8.91 -12.84
N GLN A 629 -33.95 8.32 -11.86
CA GLN A 629 -34.77 7.12 -11.99
C GLN A 629 -36.11 7.25 -11.23
N PRO A 630 -37.04 8.11 -11.67
CA PRO A 630 -38.26 8.44 -10.92
C PRO A 630 -39.20 7.26 -10.64
N LEU A 631 -39.06 6.15 -11.39
CA LEU A 631 -39.85 4.93 -11.20
C LEU A 631 -39.67 4.34 -9.81
N TYR A 632 -38.54 4.53 -9.17
CA TYR A 632 -38.22 3.96 -7.86
C TYR A 632 -38.58 4.87 -6.68
N GLU A 633 -39.00 6.11 -6.94
CA GLU A 633 -39.18 7.17 -5.93
C GLU A 633 -40.07 6.70 -4.75
N LYS A 634 -41.19 6.01 -5.03
CA LYS A 634 -42.15 5.55 -4.02
C LYS A 634 -41.91 4.13 -3.50
N MET A 635 -40.93 3.41 -4.06
CA MET A 635 -40.58 2.07 -3.60
C MET A 635 -39.85 2.16 -2.27
N GLY A 636 -40.07 1.24 -1.36
CA GLY A 636 -39.30 1.11 -0.14
C GLY A 636 -37.93 0.51 -0.42
N LEU A 637 -36.91 0.87 0.36
CA LEU A 637 -35.55 0.35 0.21
C LEU A 637 -35.52 -1.18 0.32
N ARG A 638 -36.18 -1.74 1.32
CA ARG A 638 -36.30 -3.20 1.49
C ARG A 638 -37.06 -3.84 0.31
N ASP A 639 -38.12 -3.22 -0.17
CA ASP A 639 -38.89 -3.73 -1.31
C ASP A 639 -38.03 -3.78 -2.58
N LEU A 640 -37.18 -2.78 -2.82
CA LEU A 640 -36.23 -2.78 -3.93
C LEU A 640 -35.21 -3.91 -3.79
N CYS A 641 -34.60 -4.04 -2.60
CA CYS A 641 -33.65 -5.11 -2.33
C CYS A 641 -34.26 -6.48 -2.58
N GLN A 642 -35.49 -6.71 -2.06
CA GLN A 642 -36.23 -7.99 -2.24
C GLN A 642 -36.59 -8.23 -3.70
N HIS A 643 -36.98 -7.21 -4.42
CA HIS A 643 -37.32 -7.34 -5.85
C HIS A 643 -36.09 -7.80 -6.66
N VAL A 644 -34.96 -7.16 -6.48
CA VAL A 644 -33.71 -7.51 -7.18
C VAL A 644 -33.19 -8.89 -6.71
N HIS A 645 -33.22 -9.18 -5.41
CA HIS A 645 -32.86 -10.47 -4.85
C HIS A 645 -33.69 -11.62 -5.48
N THR A 646 -35.02 -11.45 -5.56
CA THR A 646 -35.90 -12.44 -6.16
C THR A 646 -35.56 -12.72 -7.62
N LEU A 647 -35.16 -11.69 -8.38
CA LEU A 647 -34.69 -11.85 -9.77
C LEU A 647 -33.37 -12.61 -9.82
N TYR A 648 -32.42 -12.30 -8.93
CA TYR A 648 -31.12 -13.00 -8.86
C TYR A 648 -31.33 -14.49 -8.52
N ALA A 649 -32.15 -14.81 -7.54
CA ALA A 649 -32.47 -16.18 -7.17
C ALA A 649 -33.19 -16.93 -8.30
N LYS A 650 -34.18 -16.27 -8.95
CA LYS A 650 -34.95 -16.87 -10.05
C LYS A 650 -34.09 -17.30 -11.23
N TYR A 651 -33.07 -16.52 -11.59
CA TYR A 651 -32.19 -16.78 -12.74
C TYR A 651 -30.87 -17.42 -12.32
N ASP A 652 -30.69 -17.70 -11.06
CA ASP A 652 -29.46 -18.22 -10.47
C ASP A 652 -28.20 -17.49 -10.99
N VAL A 653 -28.19 -16.18 -10.81
CA VAL A 653 -27.15 -15.31 -11.37
C VAL A 653 -25.76 -15.66 -10.81
N ALA A 654 -25.70 -16.27 -9.62
CA ALA A 654 -24.43 -16.71 -9.01
C ALA A 654 -23.80 -17.85 -9.82
N ILE A 655 -24.56 -18.91 -10.16
CA ILE A 655 -24.12 -20.02 -11.01
C ILE A 655 -23.83 -19.51 -12.41
N LEU A 656 -24.73 -18.74 -13.01
CA LEU A 656 -24.52 -18.18 -14.35
C LEU A 656 -23.21 -17.36 -14.43
N SER A 657 -22.94 -16.54 -13.42
CA SER A 657 -21.69 -15.76 -13.35
C SER A 657 -20.46 -16.66 -13.26
N THR A 658 -20.55 -17.81 -12.57
CA THR A 658 -19.47 -18.79 -12.47
C THR A 658 -19.26 -19.52 -13.79
N ASP A 659 -20.34 -19.98 -14.43
CA ASP A 659 -20.28 -20.66 -15.73
C ASP A 659 -19.70 -19.76 -16.84
N MET A 660 -20.05 -18.48 -16.85
CA MET A 660 -19.48 -17.51 -17.77
C MET A 660 -17.98 -17.21 -17.52
N TYR A 661 -17.52 -17.42 -16.28
CA TYR A 661 -16.10 -17.26 -15.94
C TYR A 661 -15.26 -18.45 -16.40
N LEU A 662 -15.78 -19.67 -16.25
CA LEU A 662 -15.11 -20.93 -16.62
C LEU A 662 -15.04 -21.15 -18.13
#